data_7bf14d4cbab38df1bed1339cfa931f67
#
_entry.id   7bf14d4cbab38df1bed1339cfa931f67
#
_cell.length_a   1.000
_cell.length_b   1.000
_cell.length_c   1.000
_cell.angle_alpha   90.00
_cell.angle_beta   90.00
_cell.angle_gamma   90.00
#
_symmetry.space_group_name_H-M   'P 1'
#
loop_
_entity.id
_entity.type
_entity.pdbx_description
1 polymer ?
#
loop_
_entity_poly.entity_id
_entity_poly.type
_entity_poly.pdbx_seq_one_letter_code
_entity_poly.pdbx_strand_id
1 'polypeptide(L)'
;LAARKDARPPAPHDADSHDLIRVHGARVNNLKDVSIEIPKRRLTVFTGVSGSGKSSLVFGTIAAESQRLINETYSAFVQGFMPTLARPEVDVLDGLTTAIIVDQQRMSADARSTVGTATDANAMLRILFSRLGRPHIGPPSAFAFNVASVRASGAITVERGNRKAVRATFNRLGGMCPRCEGTGSVTDIDLAQLYDESKSLNEGALTVPGYSMDGWFGRIFTGCGFFDPDKPIRTFTKKQLHDLLHKEPTKIKVDGINLTYEGLIPKIQKSMLAKDVDALQPHVRAFVERAVTFTTCPECGGTRLAETARSSKIDGVSIADACAMQISDLAAWVRGLDEPSVAPLLVTLARTLDSFAEIGLGYLSLDRPSGTLSGGEAQRVTMVRHLGSALTDVTYVFDEPTVGLHPHDVQRMNDLLLRLRDKGNTVLVVEHKPLTIAIADHVVDLGPGAGAAGGVVCFEGTFEGLRASGTLTGRHLDDRAALKATVRAPNGALEIRGATAHNLRDVDVDIPLGVLVVVTGVAGSGKSSLVHGSIPAGAGVVSIDQRPIRGSRRSNPATYTGLLDPIRTAFAKANGVKPALFSPNSEGACPGCNGAGVVYTDLAMMAGVAVTCEECEGRRFLASVLDHHLGGRDISEVLAMSVAEAREFFADGEARTPAAHAILDRLADVGLGYLSLGQPLTTLSGGERQRLKLATHLTEKGGVFVLDEPTSGLHLADVAQLLALLDRLVDSGKSVVVVEHHLAVMAHADWIVDLGPGAGRDGGRVVFEGTPADLVAARSTLTGEHLAAYVGSGPPPARTA
;
A
#
# COMPACT_ATOMS: atom_id res chain seq x y z
N LEU A 1 2.79 57.54 -17.56
CA LEU A 1 3.62 56.33 -17.77
C LEU A 1 3.34 55.83 -19.17
N ALA A 2 4.26 56.18 -20.13
CA ALA A 2 4.19 55.76 -21.53
C ALA A 2 4.47 54.28 -21.64
N ALA A 3 3.56 53.55 -22.30
CA ALA A 3 3.74 52.19 -22.66
C ALA A 3 4.94 52.01 -23.56
N ARG A 4 5.98 51.25 -23.17
CA ARG A 4 6.98 50.72 -24.07
C ARG A 4 6.34 49.69 -24.98
N LYS A 5 5.92 50.12 -26.15
CA LYS A 5 5.68 49.25 -27.30
C LYS A 5 7.02 48.97 -27.97
N ASP A 6 7.20 47.70 -28.39
CA ASP A 6 8.30 47.16 -29.21
C ASP A 6 9.62 46.85 -28.51
N ALA A 7 9.55 45.94 -27.50
CA ALA A 7 10.69 45.07 -27.23
C ALA A 7 10.48 43.76 -28.03
N ARG A 8 11.29 43.53 -29.07
CA ARG A 8 11.45 42.18 -29.67
C ARG A 8 11.75 41.22 -28.52
N PRO A 9 11.12 40.02 -28.48
CA PRO A 9 11.51 39.01 -27.54
C PRO A 9 13.01 38.80 -27.65
N PRO A 10 13.72 38.63 -26.51
CA PRO A 10 15.17 38.36 -26.54
C PRO A 10 15.39 37.10 -27.38
N ALA A 11 16.50 37.10 -28.15
CA ALA A 11 16.93 35.90 -28.87
C ALA A 11 17.02 34.72 -27.85
N PRO A 12 16.61 33.53 -28.24
CA PRO A 12 16.73 32.37 -27.31
C PRO A 12 18.16 32.21 -26.87
N HIS A 13 18.37 32.09 -25.59
CA HIS A 13 19.67 31.82 -24.98
C HIS A 13 20.00 30.34 -25.13
N ASP A 14 21.30 29.97 -25.18
CA ASP A 14 21.71 28.55 -25.24
C ASP A 14 21.09 27.72 -24.11
N ALA A 15 20.84 28.33 -22.94
CA ALA A 15 20.13 27.71 -21.83
C ALA A 15 18.65 27.35 -22.15
N ASP A 16 18.06 28.02 -23.14
CA ASP A 16 16.68 27.74 -23.57
C ASP A 16 16.59 26.48 -24.48
N SER A 17 17.76 25.94 -24.89
CA SER A 17 17.86 24.75 -25.75
C SER A 17 17.84 23.42 -24.99
N HIS A 18 17.75 23.44 -23.66
CA HIS A 18 17.68 22.21 -22.83
C HIS A 18 16.28 21.62 -22.77
N ASP A 19 15.74 21.21 -23.92
CA ASP A 19 14.36 20.72 -24.05
C ASP A 19 14.24 19.20 -23.90
N LEU A 20 15.33 18.48 -23.67
CA LEU A 20 15.39 17.02 -23.61
C LEU A 20 16.00 16.54 -22.28
N ILE A 21 15.50 15.43 -21.77
CA ILE A 21 16.19 14.54 -20.83
C ILE A 21 16.83 13.45 -21.69
N ARG A 22 18.16 13.30 -21.64
CA ARG A 22 18.91 12.31 -22.41
C ARG A 22 19.37 11.18 -21.53
N VAL A 23 19.05 9.98 -21.91
CA VAL A 23 19.50 8.73 -21.29
C VAL A 23 20.29 7.97 -22.33
N HIS A 24 21.54 7.64 -22.05
CA HIS A 24 22.37 6.79 -22.91
C HIS A 24 22.98 5.67 -22.11
N GLY A 25 22.84 4.44 -22.60
CA GLY A 25 23.49 3.29 -22.04
C GLY A 25 22.94 2.86 -20.67
N ALA A 26 21.65 2.94 -20.44
CA ALA A 26 21.05 2.50 -19.20
C ALA A 26 20.99 0.98 -19.09
N ARG A 27 21.55 0.42 -17.98
CA ARG A 27 21.70 -1.02 -17.73
C ARG A 27 21.15 -1.47 -16.36
N VAL A 28 20.33 -0.65 -15.75
CA VAL A 28 19.72 -0.94 -14.43
C VAL A 28 18.78 -2.15 -14.52
N ASN A 29 18.96 -3.15 -13.67
CA ASN A 29 18.20 -4.40 -13.63
C ASN A 29 18.22 -5.16 -14.98
N ASN A 30 17.07 -5.24 -15.65
CA ASN A 30 16.93 -5.95 -16.93
C ASN A 30 17.11 -5.07 -18.18
N LEU A 31 17.47 -3.79 -18.02
CA LEU A 31 17.71 -2.91 -19.18
C LEU A 31 18.94 -3.33 -19.97
N LYS A 32 18.83 -3.30 -21.29
CA LYS A 32 19.87 -3.71 -22.22
C LYS A 32 20.40 -2.51 -23.00
N ASP A 33 21.24 -1.72 -22.34
CA ASP A 33 21.93 -0.58 -22.97
C ASP A 33 20.94 0.42 -23.60
N VAL A 34 19.91 0.79 -22.84
CA VAL A 34 18.81 1.62 -23.33
C VAL A 34 19.25 3.07 -23.50
N SER A 35 18.99 3.62 -24.70
CA SER A 35 19.23 5.04 -25.02
C SER A 35 17.94 5.66 -25.55
N ILE A 36 17.51 6.80 -24.96
CA ILE A 36 16.29 7.54 -25.33
C ILE A 36 16.44 9.04 -25.10
N GLU A 37 15.65 9.84 -25.80
CA GLU A 37 15.53 11.28 -25.62
C GLU A 37 14.10 11.66 -25.26
N ILE A 38 13.87 12.15 -24.05
CA ILE A 38 12.54 12.45 -23.53
C ILE A 38 12.29 13.95 -23.60
N PRO A 39 11.25 14.44 -24.30
CA PRO A 39 10.95 15.85 -24.40
C PRO A 39 10.46 16.40 -23.04
N LYS A 40 11.08 17.50 -22.59
CA LYS A 40 10.66 18.23 -21.40
C LYS A 40 9.36 19.01 -21.64
N ARG A 41 8.67 19.32 -20.54
CA ARG A 41 7.39 20.07 -20.55
C ARG A 41 6.34 19.40 -21.44
N ARG A 42 6.42 18.06 -21.50
CA ARG A 42 5.49 17.18 -22.23
C ARG A 42 5.05 16.03 -21.32
N LEU A 43 3.96 15.40 -21.70
CA LEU A 43 3.50 14.15 -21.09
C LEU A 43 4.09 12.99 -21.89
N THR A 44 5.01 12.27 -21.26
CA THR A 44 5.58 11.03 -21.81
C THR A 44 5.02 9.82 -21.09
N VAL A 45 4.46 8.88 -21.82
CA VAL A 45 3.95 7.62 -21.29
C VAL A 45 4.89 6.48 -21.63
N PHE A 46 5.33 5.74 -20.61
CA PHE A 46 6.11 4.52 -20.72
C PHE A 46 5.19 3.31 -20.62
N THR A 47 5.11 2.54 -21.70
CA THR A 47 4.24 1.36 -21.79
C THR A 47 5.03 0.11 -22.15
N GLY A 48 4.36 -1.04 -22.26
CA GLY A 48 4.96 -2.34 -22.58
C GLY A 48 4.56 -3.43 -21.59
N VAL A 49 4.92 -4.67 -21.85
CA VAL A 49 4.53 -5.82 -21.00
C VAL A 49 5.02 -5.70 -19.56
N SER A 50 4.35 -6.38 -18.64
CA SER A 50 4.81 -6.45 -17.23
C SER A 50 6.22 -7.06 -17.19
N GLY A 51 7.11 -6.45 -16.38
CA GLY A 51 8.51 -6.89 -16.30
C GLY A 51 9.41 -6.50 -17.50
N SER A 52 8.95 -5.65 -18.43
CA SER A 52 9.76 -5.20 -19.60
C SER A 52 10.87 -4.21 -19.27
N GLY A 53 10.94 -3.65 -18.04
CA GLY A 53 11.97 -2.70 -17.64
C GLY A 53 11.49 -1.25 -17.50
N LYS A 54 10.20 -0.94 -17.64
CA LYS A 54 9.64 0.41 -17.50
C LYS A 54 10.03 1.09 -16.19
N SER A 55 9.76 0.41 -15.08
CA SER A 55 10.08 0.94 -13.74
C SER A 55 11.59 1.04 -13.51
N SER A 56 12.40 0.15 -14.10
CA SER A 56 13.87 0.23 -14.07
C SER A 56 14.37 1.49 -14.77
N LEU A 57 13.78 1.86 -15.90
CA LEU A 57 14.15 3.07 -16.65
C LEU A 57 13.65 4.33 -15.95
N VAL A 58 12.36 4.40 -15.61
CA VAL A 58 11.73 5.63 -15.11
C VAL A 58 12.09 5.89 -13.64
N PHE A 59 11.91 4.90 -12.77
CA PHE A 59 12.15 5.05 -11.33
C PHE A 59 13.59 4.71 -10.97
N GLY A 60 14.11 3.59 -11.47
CA GLY A 60 15.46 3.10 -11.13
C GLY A 60 16.59 3.89 -11.77
N THR A 61 16.34 4.60 -12.87
CA THR A 61 17.37 5.39 -13.58
C THR A 61 17.07 6.89 -13.47
N ILE A 62 16.01 7.39 -14.11
CA ILE A 62 15.74 8.83 -14.24
C ILE A 62 15.42 9.48 -12.89
N ALA A 63 14.41 8.95 -12.19
CA ALA A 63 13.98 9.52 -10.91
C ALA A 63 15.01 9.33 -9.81
N ALA A 64 15.66 8.16 -9.74
CA ALA A 64 16.69 7.86 -8.76
C ALA A 64 17.89 8.82 -8.88
N GLU A 65 18.37 9.07 -10.09
CA GLU A 65 19.50 9.99 -10.31
C GLU A 65 19.12 11.43 -10.00
N SER A 66 17.91 11.87 -10.40
CA SER A 66 17.44 13.21 -10.06
C SER A 66 17.38 13.41 -8.53
N GLN A 67 16.86 12.43 -7.78
CA GLN A 67 16.84 12.51 -6.32
C GLN A 67 18.23 12.46 -5.71
N ARG A 68 19.13 11.63 -6.25
CA ARG A 68 20.52 11.56 -5.81
C ARG A 68 21.22 12.90 -5.96
N LEU A 69 21.09 13.55 -7.12
CA LEU A 69 21.68 14.86 -7.38
C LEU A 69 21.11 15.95 -6.46
N ILE A 70 19.80 15.93 -6.18
CA ILE A 70 19.17 16.84 -5.22
C ILE A 70 19.74 16.60 -3.82
N ASN A 71 19.86 15.34 -3.39
CA ASN A 71 20.39 15.00 -2.08
C ASN A 71 21.83 15.53 -1.91
N GLU A 72 22.64 15.55 -2.95
CA GLU A 72 24.00 16.10 -2.93
C GLU A 72 24.04 17.63 -2.73
N THR A 73 22.96 18.35 -2.99
CA THR A 73 22.90 19.80 -2.75
C THR A 73 22.72 20.18 -1.27
N TYR A 74 22.32 19.24 -0.42
CA TYR A 74 22.14 19.48 1.01
C TYR A 74 23.48 19.45 1.74
N SER A 75 23.53 20.05 2.94
CA SER A 75 24.72 19.96 3.79
C SER A 75 25.00 18.52 4.20
N ALA A 76 26.29 18.19 4.44
CA ALA A 76 26.71 16.83 4.85
C ALA A 76 25.94 16.32 6.10
N PHE A 77 25.57 17.22 7.01
CA PHE A 77 24.75 16.90 8.16
C PHE A 77 23.36 16.38 7.75
N VAL A 78 22.70 17.08 6.82
CA VAL A 78 21.36 16.68 6.31
C VAL A 78 21.48 15.41 5.47
N GLN A 79 22.52 15.30 4.61
CA GLN A 79 22.80 14.10 3.83
C GLN A 79 22.93 12.85 4.70
N GLY A 80 23.52 12.98 5.91
CA GLY A 80 23.63 11.88 6.89
C GLY A 80 22.27 11.35 7.40
N PHE A 81 21.16 12.10 7.20
CA PHE A 81 19.80 11.68 7.52
C PHE A 81 18.97 11.31 6.29
N MET A 82 19.53 11.35 5.09
CA MET A 82 18.82 11.01 3.85
C MET A 82 19.18 9.61 3.37
N PRO A 83 18.29 8.92 2.63
CA PRO A 83 18.62 7.64 2.01
C PRO A 83 19.81 7.80 1.08
N THR A 84 20.84 6.96 1.24
CA THR A 84 21.94 6.88 0.29
C THR A 84 21.43 6.18 -0.96
N LEU A 85 21.25 6.92 -2.03
CA LEU A 85 20.87 6.37 -3.33
C LEU A 85 22.14 5.95 -4.09
N ALA A 86 22.18 4.71 -4.55
CA ALA A 86 23.24 4.26 -5.45
C ALA A 86 23.09 4.98 -6.80
N ARG A 87 24.22 5.33 -7.42
CA ARG A 87 24.23 5.85 -8.78
C ARG A 87 23.69 4.77 -9.72
N PRO A 88 22.70 5.07 -10.58
CA PRO A 88 22.23 4.08 -11.54
C PRO A 88 23.32 3.76 -12.58
N GLU A 89 23.30 2.53 -13.08
CA GLU A 89 24.21 2.09 -14.14
C GLU A 89 23.74 2.65 -15.48
N VAL A 90 24.33 3.80 -15.87
CA VAL A 90 24.02 4.56 -17.07
C VAL A 90 25.27 5.31 -17.52
N ASP A 91 25.53 5.36 -18.82
CA ASP A 91 26.70 6.05 -19.36
C ASP A 91 26.54 7.57 -19.30
N VAL A 92 25.41 8.09 -19.81
CA VAL A 92 25.04 9.51 -19.78
C VAL A 92 23.60 9.69 -19.35
N LEU A 93 23.39 10.59 -18.40
CA LEU A 93 22.06 11.04 -17.98
C LEU A 93 22.13 12.55 -17.73
N ASP A 94 21.59 13.32 -18.64
CA ASP A 94 21.63 14.78 -18.59
C ASP A 94 20.22 15.41 -18.80
N GLY A 95 20.15 16.72 -18.59
CA GLY A 95 18.91 17.46 -18.75
C GLY A 95 17.89 17.24 -17.64
N LEU A 96 18.22 16.58 -16.55
CA LEU A 96 17.32 16.31 -15.42
C LEU A 96 16.84 17.61 -14.75
N THR A 97 15.58 17.61 -14.35
CA THR A 97 15.00 18.57 -13.40
C THR A 97 14.62 17.85 -12.10
N THR A 98 14.26 18.60 -11.07
CA THR A 98 13.80 18.03 -9.80
C THR A 98 12.66 17.03 -10.01
N ALA A 99 12.88 15.77 -9.64
CA ALA A 99 11.86 14.74 -9.76
C ALA A 99 10.98 14.67 -8.51
N ILE A 100 9.66 14.70 -8.72
CA ILE A 100 8.63 14.44 -7.71
C ILE A 100 8.01 13.09 -8.04
N ILE A 101 8.31 12.09 -7.20
CA ILE A 101 7.82 10.73 -7.38
C ILE A 101 6.45 10.59 -6.71
N VAL A 102 5.49 10.07 -7.45
CA VAL A 102 4.13 9.76 -7.00
C VAL A 102 3.86 8.28 -7.30
N ASP A 103 4.33 7.44 -6.40
CA ASP A 103 4.21 5.99 -6.50
C ASP A 103 3.02 5.47 -5.66
N GLN A 104 2.80 4.14 -5.74
CA GLN A 104 1.75 3.46 -5.00
C GLN A 104 2.18 3.04 -3.58
N GLN A 105 3.28 3.58 -3.06
CA GLN A 105 3.70 3.23 -1.70
C GLN A 105 2.64 3.67 -0.70
N ARG A 106 2.34 2.78 0.24
CA ARG A 106 1.41 3.11 1.31
C ARG A 106 1.97 4.26 2.14
N MET A 107 1.12 5.22 2.40
CA MET A 107 1.44 6.28 3.35
C MET A 107 1.76 5.66 4.71
N SER A 108 2.60 6.34 5.50
CA SER A 108 3.01 5.88 6.83
C SER A 108 1.84 5.29 7.63
N ALA A 109 2.06 4.10 8.19
CA ALA A 109 1.10 3.41 9.06
C ALA A 109 1.05 4.01 10.48
N ASP A 110 1.64 5.19 10.71
CA ASP A 110 1.54 5.88 12.00
C ASP A 110 0.06 6.16 12.30
N ALA A 111 -0.40 5.69 13.46
CA ALA A 111 -1.78 5.88 13.93
C ALA A 111 -2.19 7.36 14.05
N ARG A 112 -1.21 8.28 14.09
CA ARG A 112 -1.40 9.74 14.11
C ARG A 112 -1.36 10.38 12.71
N SER A 113 -1.16 9.60 11.65
CA SER A 113 -1.20 10.10 10.28
C SER A 113 -2.61 10.00 9.71
N THR A 114 -3.14 11.12 9.20
CA THR A 114 -4.47 11.22 8.59
C THR A 114 -4.39 11.89 7.23
N VAL A 115 -5.45 11.77 6.42
CA VAL A 115 -5.57 12.48 5.14
C VAL A 115 -5.30 13.98 5.32
N GLY A 116 -5.88 14.61 6.35
CA GLY A 116 -5.70 16.03 6.62
C GLY A 116 -4.28 16.42 7.03
N THR A 117 -3.54 15.53 7.74
CA THR A 117 -2.13 15.82 8.07
C THR A 117 -1.20 15.58 6.89
N ALA A 118 -1.54 14.64 6.02
CA ALA A 118 -0.75 14.31 4.84
C ALA A 118 -0.81 15.40 3.76
N THR A 119 -1.87 16.20 3.74
CA THR A 119 -2.14 17.22 2.70
C THR A 119 -2.06 18.66 3.19
N ASP A 120 -1.61 18.87 4.43
CA ASP A 120 -1.56 20.17 5.11
C ASP A 120 -2.93 20.85 5.33
N ALA A 121 -4.05 20.27 4.88
CA ALA A 121 -5.39 20.82 5.09
C ALA A 121 -5.72 20.97 6.59
N ASN A 122 -5.28 20.01 7.42
CA ASN A 122 -5.45 20.08 8.87
C ASN A 122 -4.67 21.28 9.49
N ALA A 123 -3.50 21.62 8.93
CA ALA A 123 -2.74 22.79 9.40
C ALA A 123 -3.52 24.09 9.15
N MET A 124 -4.14 24.23 7.99
CA MET A 124 -5.00 25.37 7.65
C MET A 124 -6.26 25.45 8.52
N LEU A 125 -6.93 24.32 8.77
CA LEU A 125 -8.06 24.26 9.70
C LEU A 125 -7.67 24.69 11.12
N ARG A 126 -6.54 24.22 11.63
CA ARG A 126 -6.05 24.63 12.97
C ARG A 126 -5.83 26.14 13.07
N ILE A 127 -5.31 26.77 12.02
CA ILE A 127 -5.15 28.24 11.96
C ILE A 127 -6.53 28.88 11.93
N LEU A 128 -7.48 28.38 11.14
CA LEU A 128 -8.84 28.90 11.05
C LEU A 128 -9.54 28.86 12.42
N PHE A 129 -9.54 27.72 13.10
CA PHE A 129 -10.16 27.57 14.42
C PHE A 129 -9.45 28.38 15.51
N SER A 130 -8.14 28.56 15.42
CA SER A 130 -7.39 29.45 16.31
C SER A 130 -7.79 30.92 16.14
N ARG A 131 -8.29 31.33 14.98
CA ARG A 131 -8.72 32.73 14.70
C ARG A 131 -10.19 32.96 14.98
N LEU A 132 -11.03 32.04 14.52
CA LEU A 132 -12.49 32.23 14.53
C LEU A 132 -13.20 31.45 15.63
N GLY A 133 -12.59 30.40 16.16
CA GLY A 133 -13.23 29.51 17.14
C GLY A 133 -13.70 30.19 18.43
N ARG A 134 -14.88 29.84 18.87
CA ARG A 134 -15.51 30.33 20.11
C ARG A 134 -15.87 29.13 21.01
N PRO A 135 -15.46 29.13 22.29
CA PRO A 135 -14.54 30.04 22.94
C PRO A 135 -13.13 30.02 22.34
N HIS A 136 -12.41 31.10 22.41
CA HIS A 136 -11.01 31.17 22.00
C HIS A 136 -10.15 30.39 23.00
N ILE A 137 -9.43 29.34 22.54
CA ILE A 137 -8.66 28.45 23.41
C ILE A 137 -7.13 28.60 23.25
N GLY A 138 -6.67 29.35 22.24
CA GLY A 138 -5.23 29.59 22.05
C GLY A 138 -4.71 29.41 20.62
N PRO A 139 -3.40 29.19 20.46
CA PRO A 139 -2.74 29.08 19.16
C PRO A 139 -3.13 27.79 18.39
N PRO A 140 -2.77 27.69 17.10
CA PRO A 140 -3.07 26.49 16.29
C PRO A 140 -2.63 25.16 16.90
N SER A 141 -1.60 25.17 17.76
CA SER A 141 -1.17 23.96 18.50
C SER A 141 -2.23 23.43 19.46
N ALA A 142 -3.10 24.32 20.00
CA ALA A 142 -4.21 23.91 20.87
C ALA A 142 -5.26 23.04 20.16
N PHE A 143 -5.26 23.02 18.84
CA PHE A 143 -6.12 22.21 17.97
C PHE A 143 -5.38 21.02 17.32
N ALA A 144 -4.13 20.77 17.71
CA ALA A 144 -3.31 19.72 17.12
C ALA A 144 -3.36 18.44 17.96
N PHE A 145 -3.92 17.36 17.42
CA PHE A 145 -4.02 16.08 18.12
C PHE A 145 -2.67 15.34 18.28
N ASN A 146 -1.62 15.77 17.60
CA ASN A 146 -0.25 15.25 17.71
C ASN A 146 0.65 16.11 18.63
N VAL A 147 0.08 17.11 19.31
CA VAL A 147 0.80 17.98 20.25
C VAL A 147 0.19 17.86 21.65
N ALA A 148 0.98 17.34 22.58
CA ALA A 148 0.58 17.27 23.99
C ALA A 148 0.59 18.66 24.65
N SER A 149 -0.31 18.87 25.61
CA SER A 149 -0.23 20.00 26.53
C SER A 149 0.88 19.74 27.57
N VAL A 150 1.87 20.63 27.60
CA VAL A 150 3.01 20.50 28.53
C VAL A 150 3.10 21.75 29.40
N ARG A 151 3.24 21.53 30.71
CA ARG A 151 3.65 22.58 31.68
C ARG A 151 5.09 22.30 32.08
N ALA A 152 5.99 23.19 31.77
CA ALA A 152 7.38 23.09 32.17
C ALA A 152 7.80 24.33 32.97
N SER A 153 8.58 24.17 34.02
CA SER A 153 9.23 25.26 34.73
C SER A 153 10.59 25.51 34.06
N GLY A 154 10.77 26.69 33.48
CA GLY A 154 12.01 27.09 32.83
C GLY A 154 13.11 27.51 33.80
N ALA A 155 14.29 27.79 33.24
CA ALA A 155 15.48 28.20 33.97
C ALA A 155 15.26 29.52 34.75
N ILE A 156 16.03 29.69 35.81
CA ILE A 156 16.05 30.91 36.65
C ILE A 156 16.77 32.01 35.86
N THR A 157 16.09 33.09 35.52
CA THR A 157 16.72 34.28 34.95
C THR A 157 17.17 35.17 36.13
N VAL A 158 18.47 35.45 36.21
CA VAL A 158 19.07 36.37 37.19
C VAL A 158 19.13 37.74 36.57
N GLU A 159 18.28 38.67 36.97
CA GLU A 159 18.45 40.08 36.64
C GLU A 159 19.57 40.70 37.50
N ARG A 160 20.50 41.43 36.85
CA ARG A 160 21.61 42.15 37.49
C ARG A 160 21.00 43.31 38.32
N GLY A 161 21.07 43.21 39.65
CA GLY A 161 20.80 44.35 40.53
C GLY A 161 19.94 44.03 41.77
N ASN A 162 18.95 43.21 41.71
CA ASN A 162 18.20 42.71 42.86
C ASN A 162 17.84 41.21 42.58
N ARG A 163 18.46 40.32 43.36
CA ARG A 163 18.29 38.88 43.15
C ARG A 163 16.85 38.41 43.43
N LYS A 164 15.96 38.56 42.45
CA LYS A 164 14.69 37.84 42.41
C LYS A 164 14.83 36.71 41.40
N ALA A 165 14.85 35.47 41.90
CA ALA A 165 14.71 34.32 41.05
C ALA A 165 13.28 34.27 40.50
N VAL A 166 13.09 34.62 39.25
CA VAL A 166 11.81 34.47 38.55
C VAL A 166 11.80 33.09 37.88
N ARG A 167 10.97 32.18 38.36
CA ARG A 167 10.64 30.94 37.65
C ARG A 167 9.68 31.27 36.52
N ALA A 168 10.16 31.23 35.28
CA ALA A 168 9.27 31.26 34.14
C ALA A 168 8.59 29.92 33.97
N THR A 169 7.28 29.86 34.05
CA THR A 169 6.48 28.67 33.73
C THR A 169 6.08 28.77 32.25
N PHE A 170 6.51 27.78 31.46
CA PHE A 170 6.10 27.65 30.07
C PHE A 170 4.89 26.75 29.99
N ASN A 171 3.77 27.26 29.49
CA ASN A 171 2.60 26.48 29.16
C ASN A 171 2.53 26.35 27.64
N ARG A 172 2.74 25.14 27.10
CA ARG A 172 2.43 24.81 25.72
C ARG A 172 1.07 24.12 25.71
N LEU A 173 0.07 24.78 25.13
CA LEU A 173 -1.23 24.16 24.93
C LEU A 173 -1.20 23.31 23.66
N GLY A 174 -1.51 22.04 23.80
CA GLY A 174 -1.71 21.07 22.73
C GLY A 174 -3.15 20.56 22.72
N GLY A 175 -3.63 20.14 21.58
CA GLY A 175 -4.99 19.61 21.42
C GLY A 175 -5.08 18.10 21.56
N MET A 176 -4.00 17.39 21.92
CA MET A 176 -3.93 15.94 21.99
C MET A 176 -4.81 15.39 23.12
N CYS A 177 -5.65 14.41 22.83
CA CYS A 177 -6.38 13.68 23.87
C CYS A 177 -5.40 12.96 24.81
N PRO A 178 -5.46 13.19 26.14
CA PRO A 178 -4.49 12.61 27.05
C PRO A 178 -4.62 11.08 27.21
N ARG A 179 -5.81 10.53 26.98
CA ARG A 179 -6.06 9.09 27.15
C ARG A 179 -5.53 8.25 25.98
N CYS A 180 -5.79 8.64 24.75
CA CYS A 180 -5.34 7.90 23.56
C CYS A 180 -4.09 8.51 22.92
N GLU A 181 -3.52 9.56 23.49
CA GLU A 181 -2.33 10.24 22.97
C GLU A 181 -2.41 10.57 21.47
N GLY A 182 -3.61 10.94 21.01
CA GLY A 182 -3.85 11.34 19.63
C GLY A 182 -4.01 10.18 18.62
N THR A 183 -4.11 8.94 19.06
CA THR A 183 -4.36 7.79 18.19
C THR A 183 -5.85 7.62 17.82
N GLY A 184 -6.75 8.12 18.67
CA GLY A 184 -8.21 7.98 18.52
C GLY A 184 -8.76 6.65 19.03
N SER A 185 -7.92 5.68 19.32
CA SER A 185 -8.26 4.38 19.87
C SER A 185 -7.46 4.09 21.12
N VAL A 186 -7.96 3.24 21.98
CA VAL A 186 -7.25 2.69 23.12
C VAL A 186 -7.15 1.19 22.95
N THR A 187 -6.03 0.66 23.39
CA THR A 187 -5.80 -0.77 23.40
C THR A 187 -6.45 -1.32 24.67
N ASP A 188 -7.46 -2.14 24.50
CA ASP A 188 -8.07 -2.89 25.60
C ASP A 188 -7.63 -4.36 25.50
N ILE A 189 -7.38 -4.97 26.63
CA ILE A 189 -6.94 -6.36 26.70
C ILE A 189 -8.07 -7.17 27.29
N ASP A 190 -8.58 -8.13 26.55
CA ASP A 190 -9.56 -9.07 27.03
C ASP A 190 -8.95 -9.97 28.11
N LEU A 191 -9.33 -9.72 29.35
CA LEU A 191 -8.82 -10.42 30.52
C LEU A 191 -9.09 -11.93 30.46
N ALA A 192 -10.21 -12.35 29.83
CA ALA A 192 -10.54 -13.77 29.65
C ALA A 192 -9.53 -14.51 28.73
N GLN A 193 -8.76 -13.77 27.95
CA GLN A 193 -7.68 -14.33 27.13
C GLN A 193 -6.33 -14.37 27.86
N LEU A 194 -6.21 -13.77 29.05
CA LEU A 194 -4.96 -13.73 29.79
C LEU A 194 -4.83 -14.87 30.81
N TYR A 195 -5.94 -15.27 31.38
CA TYR A 195 -5.97 -16.31 32.42
C TYR A 195 -7.34 -17.00 32.50
N ASP A 196 -7.30 -18.24 33.01
CA ASP A 196 -8.47 -19.03 33.37
C ASP A 196 -8.71 -18.84 34.86
N GLU A 197 -9.76 -18.14 35.26
CA GLU A 197 -10.06 -17.82 36.66
C GLU A 197 -10.44 -19.05 37.50
N SER A 198 -10.84 -20.15 36.86
CA SER A 198 -11.22 -21.40 37.54
C SER A 198 -10.01 -22.19 38.04
N LYS A 199 -8.81 -21.90 37.52
CA LYS A 199 -7.56 -22.58 37.83
C LYS A 199 -6.66 -21.77 38.78
N SER A 200 -5.79 -22.45 39.47
CA SER A 200 -4.67 -21.88 40.23
C SER A 200 -3.48 -21.63 39.28
N LEU A 201 -2.51 -20.83 39.73
CA LEU A 201 -1.28 -20.60 38.97
C LEU A 201 -0.53 -21.90 38.71
N ASN A 202 -0.41 -22.78 39.70
CA ASN A 202 0.24 -24.08 39.56
C ASN A 202 -0.52 -25.04 38.62
N GLU A 203 -1.83 -24.89 38.43
CA GLU A 203 -2.63 -25.62 37.46
C GLU A 203 -2.59 -25.00 36.03
N GLY A 204 -1.76 -23.99 35.84
CA GLY A 204 -1.58 -23.36 34.53
C GLY A 204 -2.70 -22.37 34.18
N ALA A 205 -3.12 -21.56 35.15
CA ALA A 205 -4.14 -20.52 34.92
C ALA A 205 -3.75 -19.49 33.85
N LEU A 206 -2.44 -19.20 33.66
CA LEU A 206 -1.99 -18.20 32.67
C LEU A 206 -2.02 -18.75 31.23
N THR A 207 -2.77 -18.11 30.38
CA THR A 207 -2.95 -18.50 28.95
C THR A 207 -2.07 -17.72 27.97
N VAL A 208 -1.26 -16.80 28.51
CA VAL A 208 -0.33 -15.96 27.72
C VAL A 208 0.83 -16.80 27.19
N PRO A 209 1.16 -16.73 25.88
CA PRO A 209 2.28 -17.48 25.31
C PRO A 209 3.61 -17.20 26.03
N GLY A 210 4.34 -18.26 26.37
CA GLY A 210 5.61 -18.19 27.09
C GLY A 210 5.49 -18.09 28.62
N TYR A 211 4.28 -18.13 29.18
CA TYR A 211 4.01 -18.09 30.62
C TYR A 211 3.59 -19.46 31.17
N SER A 212 4.02 -20.54 30.54
CA SER A 212 3.83 -21.88 31.11
C SER A 212 4.50 -22.00 32.49
N MET A 213 3.90 -22.75 33.40
CA MET A 213 4.40 -22.87 34.79
C MET A 213 5.77 -23.50 34.87
N ASP A 214 6.13 -24.39 33.95
CA ASP A 214 7.47 -24.95 33.79
C ASP A 214 8.49 -23.95 33.24
N GLY A 215 8.02 -22.83 32.68
CA GLY A 215 8.84 -21.80 32.09
C GLY A 215 9.34 -20.77 33.10
N TRP A 216 10.40 -20.05 32.69
CA TRP A 216 11.01 -18.99 33.51
C TRP A 216 10.00 -17.93 33.99
N PHE A 217 9.12 -17.48 33.12
CA PHE A 217 8.13 -16.46 33.48
C PHE A 217 7.04 -17.00 34.43
N GLY A 218 6.58 -18.23 34.24
CA GLY A 218 5.62 -18.88 35.15
C GLY A 218 6.14 -18.92 36.59
N ARG A 219 7.40 -19.30 36.79
CA ARG A 219 8.06 -19.35 38.13
C ARG A 219 8.12 -17.98 38.82
N ILE A 220 8.21 -16.88 38.06
CA ILE A 220 8.16 -15.54 38.66
C ILE A 220 6.78 -15.27 39.29
N PHE A 221 5.71 -15.68 38.61
CA PHE A 221 4.35 -15.49 39.13
C PHE A 221 4.04 -16.42 40.31
N THR A 222 4.47 -17.66 40.30
CA THR A 222 4.24 -18.59 41.42
C THR A 222 5.13 -18.28 42.63
N GLY A 223 6.36 -17.79 42.41
CA GLY A 223 7.35 -17.51 43.46
C GLY A 223 7.35 -16.07 43.98
N CYS A 224 6.49 -15.19 43.50
CA CYS A 224 6.52 -13.74 43.83
C CYS A 224 6.09 -13.43 45.31
N GLY A 225 5.37 -14.31 45.96
CA GLY A 225 4.87 -14.12 47.34
C GLY A 225 3.69 -13.14 47.48
N PHE A 226 3.10 -12.63 46.38
CA PHE A 226 1.95 -11.73 46.41
C PHE A 226 0.62 -12.47 46.51
N PHE A 227 0.56 -13.71 46.12
CA PHE A 227 -0.62 -14.58 46.16
C PHE A 227 -0.23 -16.03 46.41
N ASP A 228 -1.17 -16.83 46.82
CA ASP A 228 -1.02 -18.27 47.00
C ASP A 228 -1.16 -18.95 45.59
N PRO A 229 -0.09 -19.62 45.11
CA PRO A 229 -0.08 -20.19 43.75
C PRO A 229 -1.00 -21.41 43.58
N ASP A 230 -1.48 -22.01 44.68
CA ASP A 230 -2.37 -23.16 44.65
C ASP A 230 -3.85 -22.79 44.69
N LYS A 231 -4.18 -21.52 44.91
CA LYS A 231 -5.57 -21.04 44.92
C LYS A 231 -6.06 -20.62 43.55
N PRO A 232 -7.31 -20.99 43.16
CA PRO A 232 -7.92 -20.50 41.92
C PRO A 232 -8.00 -18.97 41.89
N ILE A 233 -7.71 -18.36 40.74
CA ILE A 233 -7.65 -16.89 40.59
C ILE A 233 -8.98 -16.22 40.97
N ARG A 234 -10.13 -16.87 40.71
CA ARG A 234 -11.45 -16.38 41.15
C ARG A 234 -11.57 -16.13 42.64
N THR A 235 -10.70 -16.73 43.49
CA THR A 235 -10.68 -16.55 44.96
C THR A 235 -9.74 -15.45 45.43
N PHE A 236 -9.04 -14.81 44.51
CA PHE A 236 -8.13 -13.72 44.81
C PHE A 236 -8.88 -12.49 45.31
N THR A 237 -8.33 -11.83 46.30
CA THR A 237 -8.83 -10.53 46.74
C THR A 237 -8.62 -9.49 45.65
N LYS A 238 -9.38 -8.39 45.70
CA LYS A 238 -9.23 -7.27 44.74
C LYS A 238 -7.78 -6.79 44.66
N LYS A 239 -7.05 -6.78 45.77
CA LYS A 239 -5.64 -6.39 45.78
C LYS A 239 -4.76 -7.42 45.10
N GLN A 240 -4.97 -8.71 45.32
CA GLN A 240 -4.21 -9.78 44.68
C GLN A 240 -4.46 -9.80 43.16
N LEU A 241 -5.71 -9.62 42.70
CA LEU A 241 -6.04 -9.52 41.29
C LEU A 241 -5.42 -8.27 40.66
N HIS A 242 -5.44 -7.13 41.35
CA HIS A 242 -4.75 -5.93 40.90
C HIS A 242 -3.23 -6.16 40.83
N ASP A 243 -2.63 -6.81 41.79
CA ASP A 243 -1.20 -7.10 41.79
C ASP A 243 -0.84 -8.10 40.68
N LEU A 244 -1.72 -9.08 40.34
CA LEU A 244 -1.53 -9.98 39.21
C LEU A 244 -1.56 -9.22 37.87
N LEU A 245 -2.50 -8.28 37.71
CA LEU A 245 -2.76 -7.62 36.42
C LEU A 245 -1.95 -6.33 36.20
N HIS A 246 -1.78 -5.50 37.25
CA HIS A 246 -1.34 -4.11 37.10
C HIS A 246 -0.14 -3.72 37.99
N LYS A 247 0.45 -4.64 38.78
CA LYS A 247 1.51 -4.25 39.68
C LYS A 247 2.69 -3.60 38.99
N GLU A 248 3.10 -2.46 39.52
CA GLU A 248 4.30 -1.75 39.10
C GLU A 248 5.57 -2.58 39.32
N PRO A 249 6.63 -2.37 38.53
CA PRO A 249 7.87 -3.11 38.63
C PRO A 249 8.43 -3.12 40.04
N THR A 250 8.44 -4.27 40.68
CA THR A 250 8.83 -4.46 42.10
C THR A 250 9.95 -5.50 42.18
N LYS A 251 11.02 -5.19 42.93
CA LYS A 251 12.11 -6.14 43.13
C LYS A 251 11.65 -7.25 44.09
N ILE A 252 11.83 -8.49 43.67
CA ILE A 252 11.51 -9.70 44.42
C ILE A 252 12.69 -10.66 44.45
N LYS A 253 12.66 -11.63 45.34
CA LYS A 253 13.66 -12.69 45.40
C LYS A 253 12.94 -14.03 45.22
N VAL A 254 13.22 -14.75 44.16
CA VAL A 254 12.68 -16.07 43.85
C VAL A 254 13.85 -17.04 43.75
N ASP A 255 13.80 -18.14 44.50
CA ASP A 255 14.85 -19.18 44.56
C ASP A 255 16.27 -18.61 44.77
N GLY A 256 16.40 -17.57 45.59
CA GLY A 256 17.66 -16.90 45.84
C GLY A 256 18.11 -15.88 44.83
N ILE A 257 17.40 -15.74 43.65
CA ILE A 257 17.73 -14.83 42.55
C ILE A 257 16.92 -13.54 42.68
N ASN A 258 17.60 -12.40 42.54
CA ASN A 258 16.92 -11.09 42.53
C ASN A 258 16.29 -10.86 41.15
N LEU A 259 14.95 -10.71 41.12
CA LEU A 259 14.15 -10.51 39.90
C LEU A 259 13.28 -9.26 40.06
N THR A 260 12.72 -8.80 38.94
CA THR A 260 11.71 -7.76 38.96
C THR A 260 10.37 -8.38 38.57
N TYR A 261 9.43 -8.37 39.48
CA TYR A 261 8.03 -8.69 39.21
C TYR A 261 7.30 -7.49 38.65
N GLU A 262 6.46 -7.72 37.68
CA GLU A 262 5.58 -6.74 37.06
C GLU A 262 4.27 -7.44 36.68
N GLY A 263 3.14 -6.76 36.79
CA GLY A 263 1.84 -7.32 36.45
C GLY A 263 1.73 -7.73 34.96
N LEU A 264 0.78 -8.61 34.66
CA LEU A 264 0.61 -9.18 33.29
C LEU A 264 0.41 -8.11 32.23
N ILE A 265 -0.44 -7.10 32.47
CA ILE A 265 -0.79 -6.07 31.48
C ILE A 265 0.43 -5.20 31.12
N PRO A 266 1.14 -4.54 32.07
CA PRO A 266 2.36 -3.80 31.74
C PRO A 266 3.40 -4.66 31.03
N LYS A 267 3.53 -5.92 31.41
CA LYS A 267 4.51 -6.83 30.82
C LYS A 267 4.15 -7.23 29.39
N ILE A 268 2.88 -7.51 29.08
CA ILE A 268 2.38 -7.77 27.73
C ILE A 268 2.57 -6.51 26.85
N GLN A 269 2.23 -5.33 27.38
CA GLN A 269 2.43 -4.07 26.68
C GLN A 269 3.88 -3.89 26.24
N LYS A 270 4.85 -4.10 27.14
CA LYS A 270 6.28 -3.96 26.83
C LYS A 270 6.83 -5.06 25.92
N SER A 271 6.44 -6.33 26.16
CA SER A 271 7.07 -7.47 25.47
C SER A 271 6.44 -7.82 24.13
N MET A 272 5.14 -7.55 23.95
CA MET A 272 4.36 -7.94 22.79
C MET A 272 3.80 -6.74 22.03
N LEU A 273 3.17 -5.76 22.72
CA LEU A 273 2.49 -4.65 22.05
C LEU A 273 3.41 -3.49 21.67
N ALA A 274 4.54 -3.33 22.34
CA ALA A 274 5.56 -2.34 21.96
C ALA A 274 6.39 -2.75 20.72
N LYS A 275 6.24 -3.98 20.27
CA LYS A 275 6.93 -4.51 19.09
C LYS A 275 5.98 -4.47 17.89
N ASP A 276 6.56 -4.40 16.69
CA ASP A 276 5.80 -4.60 15.48
C ASP A 276 5.13 -5.99 15.53
N VAL A 277 3.81 -6.02 15.40
CA VAL A 277 3.01 -7.26 15.44
C VAL A 277 3.50 -8.26 14.39
N ASP A 278 4.02 -7.76 13.26
CA ASP A 278 4.57 -8.57 12.17
C ASP A 278 5.92 -9.22 12.52
N ALA A 279 6.64 -8.69 13.50
CA ALA A 279 7.90 -9.26 14.01
C ALA A 279 7.68 -10.35 15.10
N LEU A 280 6.43 -10.54 15.54
CA LEU A 280 6.10 -11.54 16.55
C LEU A 280 6.05 -12.97 15.96
N GLN A 281 6.41 -13.96 16.79
CA GLN A 281 6.24 -15.36 16.40
C GLN A 281 4.76 -15.68 16.14
N PRO A 282 4.42 -16.62 15.22
CA PRO A 282 3.04 -16.87 14.79
C PRO A 282 2.04 -17.12 15.93
N HIS A 283 2.42 -17.91 16.94
CA HIS A 283 1.57 -18.21 18.09
C HIS A 283 1.38 -17.01 19.04
N VAL A 284 2.39 -16.13 19.16
CA VAL A 284 2.28 -14.89 19.93
C VAL A 284 1.39 -13.89 19.20
N ARG A 285 1.51 -13.80 17.89
CA ARG A 285 0.65 -12.98 17.05
C ARG A 285 -0.80 -13.41 17.15
N ALA A 286 -1.09 -14.70 16.99
CA ALA A 286 -2.44 -15.24 17.13
C ALA A 286 -3.05 -14.95 18.52
N PHE A 287 -2.23 -14.92 19.56
CA PHE A 287 -2.64 -14.51 20.89
C PHE A 287 -2.97 -13.00 20.94
N VAL A 288 -2.08 -12.14 20.41
CA VAL A 288 -2.30 -10.68 20.39
C VAL A 288 -3.55 -10.34 19.57
N GLU A 289 -3.74 -10.93 18.40
CA GLU A 289 -4.93 -10.72 17.57
C GLU A 289 -6.23 -11.12 18.27
N ARG A 290 -6.19 -12.09 19.18
CA ARG A 290 -7.34 -12.56 19.95
C ARG A 290 -7.54 -11.80 21.26
N ALA A 291 -6.45 -11.47 21.97
CA ALA A 291 -6.49 -10.88 23.30
C ALA A 291 -6.54 -9.34 23.30
N VAL A 292 -6.15 -8.71 22.20
CA VAL A 292 -6.06 -7.25 22.10
C VAL A 292 -7.15 -6.73 21.20
N THR A 293 -8.04 -5.94 21.77
CA THR A 293 -9.07 -5.21 21.04
C THR A 293 -8.72 -3.73 21.00
N PHE A 294 -8.77 -3.16 19.79
CA PHE A 294 -8.67 -1.72 19.61
C PHE A 294 -10.07 -1.12 19.68
N THR A 295 -10.38 -0.45 20.78
CA THR A 295 -11.66 0.21 20.97
C THR A 295 -11.52 1.71 20.72
N THR A 296 -12.60 2.33 20.20
CA THR A 296 -12.65 3.79 20.09
C THR A 296 -12.41 4.42 21.45
N CYS A 297 -11.53 5.41 21.52
CA CYS A 297 -11.22 6.07 22.79
C CYS A 297 -12.49 6.66 23.41
N PRO A 298 -12.90 6.23 24.62
CA PRO A 298 -14.15 6.70 25.23
C PRO A 298 -14.11 8.16 25.66
N GLU A 299 -12.93 8.76 25.88
CA GLU A 299 -12.77 10.15 26.26
C GLU A 299 -12.96 11.11 25.07
N CYS A 300 -12.35 10.80 23.93
CA CYS A 300 -12.45 11.66 22.75
C CYS A 300 -13.42 11.15 21.68
N GLY A 301 -14.04 9.98 21.86
CA GLY A 301 -14.94 9.40 20.87
C GLY A 301 -14.28 9.17 19.48
N GLY A 302 -12.98 8.86 19.46
CA GLY A 302 -12.23 8.65 18.21
C GLY A 302 -11.66 9.92 17.57
N THR A 303 -12.04 11.12 18.02
CA THR A 303 -11.62 12.40 17.41
C THR A 303 -10.14 12.74 17.61
N ARG A 304 -9.42 12.03 18.48
CA ARG A 304 -8.02 12.25 18.82
C ARG A 304 -7.74 13.52 19.62
N LEU A 305 -8.75 14.39 19.78
CA LEU A 305 -8.65 15.72 20.34
C LEU A 305 -9.13 15.77 21.79
N ALA A 306 -8.46 16.60 22.61
CA ALA A 306 -8.89 16.93 23.96
C ALA A 306 -10.23 17.68 23.92
N GLU A 307 -11.00 17.61 25.02
CA GLU A 307 -12.30 18.28 25.14
C GLU A 307 -12.21 19.79 24.89
N THR A 308 -11.15 20.43 25.38
CA THR A 308 -10.92 21.87 25.16
C THR A 308 -10.85 22.21 23.67
N ALA A 309 -10.20 21.38 22.84
CA ALA A 309 -10.13 21.59 21.39
C ALA A 309 -11.50 21.38 20.72
N ARG A 310 -12.28 20.41 21.21
CA ARG A 310 -13.62 20.09 20.68
C ARG A 310 -14.69 21.10 21.11
N SER A 311 -14.50 21.79 22.24
CA SER A 311 -15.46 22.79 22.73
C SER A 311 -15.45 24.10 21.92
N SER A 312 -14.33 24.42 21.23
CA SER A 312 -14.21 25.60 20.39
C SER A 312 -14.87 25.36 19.03
N LYS A 313 -15.80 26.22 18.64
CA LYS A 313 -16.64 26.05 17.45
C LYS A 313 -16.66 27.28 16.56
N ILE A 314 -16.83 27.07 15.24
CA ILE A 314 -17.15 28.09 14.26
C ILE A 314 -18.55 27.76 13.74
N ASP A 315 -19.52 28.62 13.92
CA ASP A 315 -20.93 28.44 13.53
C ASP A 315 -21.50 27.07 13.98
N GLY A 316 -21.19 26.68 15.22
CA GLY A 316 -21.64 25.40 15.78
C GLY A 316 -20.81 24.18 15.44
N VAL A 317 -19.88 24.27 14.50
CA VAL A 317 -19.00 23.18 14.03
C VAL A 317 -17.67 23.21 14.78
N SER A 318 -17.26 22.14 15.43
CA SER A 318 -15.92 21.98 16.00
C SER A 318 -14.91 21.53 14.95
N ILE A 319 -13.61 21.65 15.24
CA ILE A 319 -12.57 21.13 14.33
C ILE A 319 -12.68 19.61 14.13
N ALA A 320 -13.17 18.87 15.13
CA ALA A 320 -13.41 17.44 15.02
C ALA A 320 -14.54 17.17 14.02
N ASP A 321 -15.65 17.88 14.13
CA ASP A 321 -16.79 17.76 13.20
C ASP A 321 -16.35 18.12 11.77
N ALA A 322 -15.60 19.21 11.61
CA ALA A 322 -15.06 19.62 10.30
C ALA A 322 -14.13 18.56 9.67
N CYS A 323 -13.25 17.94 10.46
CA CYS A 323 -12.39 16.88 9.97
C CYS A 323 -13.13 15.58 9.64
N ALA A 324 -14.29 15.32 10.26
CA ALA A 324 -15.13 14.15 10.02
C ALA A 324 -16.07 14.30 8.82
N MET A 325 -16.32 15.54 8.36
CA MET A 325 -17.12 15.79 7.15
C MET A 325 -16.47 15.13 5.92
N GLN A 326 -17.29 14.72 4.95
CA GLN A 326 -16.77 14.47 3.61
C GLN A 326 -16.13 15.77 3.08
N ILE A 327 -14.99 15.61 2.37
CA ILE A 327 -14.21 16.77 1.88
C ILE A 327 -15.06 17.68 0.98
N SER A 328 -15.96 17.11 0.18
CA SER A 328 -16.92 17.89 -0.62
C SER A 328 -17.82 18.79 0.23
N ASP A 329 -18.30 18.30 1.39
CA ASP A 329 -19.15 19.06 2.30
C ASP A 329 -18.34 20.09 3.08
N LEU A 330 -17.13 19.70 3.50
CA LEU A 330 -16.19 20.61 4.15
C LEU A 330 -15.84 21.78 3.22
N ALA A 331 -15.63 21.53 1.92
CA ALA A 331 -15.41 22.57 0.92
C ALA A 331 -16.59 23.53 0.81
N ALA A 332 -17.82 23.00 0.81
CA ALA A 332 -19.04 23.80 0.79
C ALA A 332 -19.17 24.67 2.08
N TRP A 333 -18.91 24.06 3.26
CA TRP A 333 -18.93 24.78 4.54
C TRP A 333 -17.87 25.89 4.59
N VAL A 334 -16.63 25.63 4.14
CA VAL A 334 -15.55 26.65 4.11
C VAL A 334 -15.92 27.82 3.20
N ARG A 335 -16.55 27.59 2.06
CA ARG A 335 -17.02 28.66 1.15
C ARG A 335 -18.18 29.45 1.72
N GLY A 336 -18.97 28.88 2.64
CA GLY A 336 -20.04 29.56 3.35
C GLY A 336 -19.57 30.51 4.45
N LEU A 337 -18.28 30.45 4.84
CA LEU A 337 -17.72 31.36 5.85
C LEU A 337 -17.35 32.71 5.22
N ASP A 338 -18.08 33.75 5.60
CA ASP A 338 -17.80 35.14 5.17
C ASP A 338 -17.03 35.91 6.26
N GLU A 339 -15.72 35.70 6.31
CA GLU A 339 -14.84 36.28 7.31
C GLU A 339 -13.62 36.94 6.65
N PRO A 340 -13.69 38.28 6.43
CA PRO A 340 -12.63 39.02 5.74
C PRO A 340 -11.25 38.91 6.37
N SER A 341 -11.19 38.77 7.70
CA SER A 341 -9.92 38.65 8.45
C SER A 341 -9.08 37.43 8.11
N VAL A 342 -9.69 36.41 7.55
CA VAL A 342 -9.05 35.14 7.16
C VAL A 342 -9.30 34.76 5.70
N ALA A 343 -9.80 35.68 4.87
CA ALA A 343 -10.15 35.43 3.47
C ALA A 343 -9.04 34.73 2.65
N PRO A 344 -7.74 35.11 2.72
CA PRO A 344 -6.69 34.41 2.00
C PRO A 344 -6.53 32.92 2.43
N LEU A 345 -6.74 32.62 3.70
CA LEU A 345 -6.70 31.28 4.24
C LEU A 345 -7.90 30.46 3.73
N LEU A 346 -9.11 31.04 3.75
CA LEU A 346 -10.33 30.38 3.24
C LEU A 346 -10.19 30.03 1.76
N VAL A 347 -9.66 30.94 0.93
CA VAL A 347 -9.42 30.71 -0.51
C VAL A 347 -8.42 29.54 -0.71
N THR A 348 -7.34 29.53 0.07
CA THR A 348 -6.32 28.48 -0.05
C THR A 348 -6.86 27.12 0.40
N LEU A 349 -7.58 27.10 1.54
CA LEU A 349 -8.19 25.88 2.05
C LEU A 349 -9.25 25.34 1.08
N ALA A 350 -10.16 26.20 0.58
CA ALA A 350 -11.17 25.80 -0.39
C ALA A 350 -10.53 25.20 -1.64
N ARG A 351 -9.48 25.83 -2.20
CA ARG A 351 -8.74 25.29 -3.35
C ARG A 351 -8.14 23.92 -3.08
N THR A 352 -7.55 23.71 -1.90
CA THR A 352 -7.00 22.41 -1.50
C THR A 352 -8.10 21.34 -1.42
N LEU A 353 -9.26 21.69 -0.84
CA LEU A 353 -10.41 20.78 -0.75
C LEU A 353 -11.02 20.49 -2.12
N ASP A 354 -11.07 21.47 -3.02
CA ASP A 354 -11.51 21.28 -4.40
C ASP A 354 -10.61 20.32 -5.17
N SER A 355 -9.30 20.39 -4.95
CA SER A 355 -8.36 19.47 -5.56
C SER A 355 -8.65 18.01 -5.21
N PHE A 356 -9.16 17.71 -4.00
CA PHE A 356 -9.63 16.36 -3.67
C PHE A 356 -10.85 15.92 -4.48
N ALA A 357 -11.82 16.84 -4.63
CA ALA A 357 -13.04 16.55 -5.41
C ALA A 357 -12.71 16.32 -6.89
N GLU A 358 -11.80 17.13 -7.44
CA GLU A 358 -11.33 17.01 -8.83
C GLU A 358 -10.69 15.66 -9.16
N ILE A 359 -9.96 15.08 -8.22
CA ILE A 359 -9.32 13.76 -8.41
C ILE A 359 -10.18 12.58 -7.91
N GLY A 360 -11.47 12.83 -7.63
CA GLY A 360 -12.40 11.79 -7.20
C GLY A 360 -12.24 11.34 -5.76
N LEU A 361 -11.67 12.16 -4.87
CA LEU A 361 -11.50 11.87 -3.44
C LEU A 361 -12.39 12.70 -2.51
N GLY A 362 -13.39 13.40 -3.05
CA GLY A 362 -14.31 14.24 -2.29
C GLY A 362 -15.11 13.50 -1.21
N TYR A 363 -15.23 12.18 -1.33
CA TYR A 363 -15.90 11.30 -0.37
C TYR A 363 -15.06 10.98 0.88
N LEU A 364 -13.75 11.22 0.85
CA LEU A 364 -12.89 11.01 2.01
C LEU A 364 -13.18 12.06 3.10
N SER A 365 -12.77 11.77 4.33
CA SER A 365 -12.73 12.74 5.43
C SER A 365 -11.27 13.03 5.82
N LEU A 366 -11.00 14.21 6.37
CA LEU A 366 -9.65 14.60 6.76
C LEU A 366 -9.12 13.83 7.97
N ASP A 367 -9.99 13.28 8.80
CA ASP A 367 -9.65 12.45 9.97
C ASP A 367 -9.37 11.00 9.63
N ARG A 368 -9.65 10.54 8.40
CA ARG A 368 -9.41 9.17 7.97
C ARG A 368 -7.91 8.82 8.10
N PRO A 369 -7.57 7.73 8.82
CA PRO A 369 -6.19 7.29 8.98
C PRO A 369 -5.56 6.98 7.61
N SER A 370 -4.37 7.53 7.33
CA SER A 370 -3.67 7.32 6.06
C SER A 370 -3.33 5.85 5.79
N GLY A 371 -3.08 5.06 6.82
CA GLY A 371 -2.83 3.61 6.68
C GLY A 371 -4.04 2.78 6.23
N THR A 372 -5.26 3.36 6.23
CA THR A 372 -6.50 2.69 5.77
C THR A 372 -6.83 2.98 4.30
N LEU A 373 -6.04 3.83 3.67
CA LEU A 373 -6.21 4.16 2.25
C LEU A 373 -5.77 2.99 1.37
N SER A 374 -6.49 2.76 0.27
CA SER A 374 -5.99 1.91 -0.80
C SER A 374 -4.74 2.53 -1.46
N GLY A 375 -3.94 1.73 -2.19
CA GLY A 375 -2.75 2.24 -2.88
C GLY A 375 -3.09 3.42 -3.81
N GLY A 376 -4.15 3.32 -4.59
CA GLY A 376 -4.59 4.39 -5.48
C GLY A 376 -5.15 5.62 -4.75
N GLU A 377 -5.85 5.44 -3.61
CA GLU A 377 -6.26 6.57 -2.77
C GLU A 377 -5.04 7.31 -2.17
N ALA A 378 -4.07 6.57 -1.64
CA ALA A 378 -2.84 7.13 -1.07
C ALA A 378 -2.05 7.92 -2.12
N GLN A 379 -1.87 7.37 -3.30
CA GLN A 379 -1.22 8.03 -4.44
C GLN A 379 -1.92 9.34 -4.80
N ARG A 380 -3.25 9.33 -4.94
CA ARG A 380 -4.03 10.53 -5.24
C ARG A 380 -3.99 11.58 -4.12
N VAL A 381 -4.05 11.15 -2.85
CA VAL A 381 -3.87 12.08 -1.71
C VAL A 381 -2.51 12.78 -1.78
N THR A 382 -1.45 12.07 -2.16
CA THR A 382 -0.12 12.67 -2.37
C THR A 382 -0.15 13.71 -3.49
N MET A 383 -0.90 13.47 -4.58
CA MET A 383 -1.04 14.41 -5.70
C MET A 383 -1.68 15.73 -5.30
N VAL A 384 -2.65 15.73 -4.35
CA VAL A 384 -3.30 16.97 -3.88
C VAL A 384 -2.30 18.03 -3.45
N ARG A 385 -1.22 17.63 -2.77
CA ARG A 385 -0.16 18.56 -2.32
C ARG A 385 0.52 19.27 -3.49
N HIS A 386 0.67 18.59 -4.62
CA HIS A 386 1.40 19.09 -5.77
C HIS A 386 0.53 19.90 -6.73
N LEU A 387 -0.78 19.67 -6.74
CA LEU A 387 -1.72 20.45 -7.56
C LEU A 387 -1.75 21.92 -7.23
N GLY A 388 -1.67 22.25 -5.93
CA GLY A 388 -1.59 23.62 -5.43
C GLY A 388 -0.20 24.25 -5.53
N SER A 389 0.84 23.50 -5.91
CA SER A 389 2.21 23.98 -5.99
C SER A 389 2.36 25.05 -7.07
N ALA A 390 3.11 26.11 -6.75
CA ALA A 390 3.53 27.13 -7.69
C ALA A 390 4.81 26.74 -8.49
N LEU A 391 5.35 25.55 -8.22
CA LEU A 391 6.56 25.07 -8.91
C LEU A 391 6.24 24.79 -10.39
N THR A 392 7.17 25.20 -11.23
CA THR A 392 7.20 24.92 -12.68
C THR A 392 8.54 24.33 -13.04
N ASP A 393 8.62 23.72 -14.22
CA ASP A 393 9.84 23.08 -14.73
C ASP A 393 10.38 21.95 -13.80
N VAL A 394 9.46 21.24 -13.12
CA VAL A 394 9.77 20.02 -12.38
C VAL A 394 9.35 18.79 -13.16
N THR A 395 9.95 17.64 -12.87
CA THR A 395 9.58 16.35 -13.45
C THR A 395 8.69 15.58 -12.49
N TYR A 396 7.42 15.41 -12.83
CA TYR A 396 6.51 14.51 -12.11
C TYR A 396 6.64 13.10 -12.67
N VAL A 397 6.78 12.12 -11.79
CA VAL A 397 6.93 10.70 -12.15
C VAL A 397 5.83 9.90 -11.49
N PHE A 398 4.96 9.29 -12.30
CA PHE A 398 3.80 8.53 -11.83
C PHE A 398 3.92 7.04 -12.15
N ASP A 399 3.58 6.19 -11.17
CA ASP A 399 3.48 4.75 -11.33
C ASP A 399 2.01 4.33 -11.39
N GLU A 400 1.56 3.97 -12.58
CA GLU A 400 0.20 3.50 -12.86
C GLU A 400 -0.90 4.32 -12.14
N PRO A 401 -1.00 5.65 -12.38
CA PRO A 401 -1.89 6.54 -11.61
C PRO A 401 -3.38 6.22 -11.79
N THR A 402 -3.73 5.39 -12.76
CA THR A 402 -5.10 4.99 -13.05
C THR A 402 -5.49 3.61 -12.49
N VAL A 403 -4.58 2.96 -11.75
CA VAL A 403 -4.86 1.67 -11.09
C VAL A 403 -6.05 1.80 -10.14
N GLY A 404 -6.96 0.81 -10.18
CA GLY A 404 -8.16 0.79 -9.33
C GLY A 404 -9.19 1.87 -9.64
N LEU A 405 -9.04 2.60 -10.75
CA LEU A 405 -9.99 3.63 -11.16
C LEU A 405 -11.05 3.08 -12.10
N HIS A 406 -12.30 3.43 -11.80
CA HIS A 406 -13.39 3.29 -12.74
C HIS A 406 -13.12 4.14 -14.01
N PRO A 407 -13.56 3.71 -15.20
CA PRO A 407 -13.34 4.48 -16.46
C PRO A 407 -13.72 5.97 -16.39
N HIS A 408 -14.78 6.30 -15.65
CA HIS A 408 -15.17 7.68 -15.37
C HIS A 408 -14.09 8.47 -14.61
N ASP A 409 -13.44 7.86 -13.60
CA ASP A 409 -12.41 8.51 -12.80
C ASP A 409 -11.07 8.59 -13.54
N VAL A 410 -10.82 7.70 -14.53
CA VAL A 410 -9.63 7.75 -15.40
C VAL A 410 -9.59 9.05 -16.18
N GLN A 411 -10.73 9.55 -16.68
CA GLN A 411 -10.78 10.82 -17.40
C GLN A 411 -10.33 12.00 -16.52
N ARG A 412 -10.81 12.07 -15.28
CA ARG A 412 -10.40 13.08 -14.29
C ARG A 412 -8.89 13.04 -14.01
N MET A 413 -8.34 11.82 -13.92
CA MET A 413 -6.89 11.64 -13.76
C MET A 413 -6.13 12.13 -15.00
N ASN A 414 -6.59 11.82 -16.18
CA ASN A 414 -6.00 12.28 -17.44
C ASN A 414 -6.00 13.82 -17.53
N ASP A 415 -7.12 14.47 -17.20
CA ASP A 415 -7.22 15.93 -17.16
C ASP A 415 -6.23 16.56 -16.16
N LEU A 416 -6.00 15.87 -15.03
CA LEU A 416 -5.01 16.28 -14.04
C LEU A 416 -3.57 16.22 -14.59
N LEU A 417 -3.19 15.10 -15.22
CA LEU A 417 -1.87 14.93 -15.83
C LEU A 417 -1.62 16.00 -16.89
N LEU A 418 -2.63 16.28 -17.73
CA LEU A 418 -2.56 17.36 -18.73
C LEU A 418 -2.39 18.73 -18.07
N ARG A 419 -3.12 19.03 -16.99
CA ARG A 419 -2.96 20.31 -16.25
C ARG A 419 -1.56 20.46 -15.64
N LEU A 420 -0.96 19.40 -15.12
CA LEU A 420 0.41 19.43 -14.61
C LEU A 420 1.41 19.74 -15.72
N ARG A 421 1.26 19.10 -16.90
CA ARG A 421 2.02 19.40 -18.11
C ARG A 421 1.84 20.86 -18.56
N ASP A 422 0.59 21.32 -18.65
CA ASP A 422 0.24 22.66 -19.16
C ASP A 422 0.73 23.81 -18.25
N LYS A 423 1.05 23.49 -16.98
CA LYS A 423 1.79 24.40 -16.07
C LYS A 423 3.28 24.51 -16.42
N GLY A 424 3.78 23.84 -17.44
CA GLY A 424 5.18 23.85 -17.85
C GLY A 424 6.04 22.79 -17.14
N ASN A 425 5.45 21.68 -16.69
CA ASN A 425 6.17 20.58 -16.07
C ASN A 425 6.39 19.42 -17.04
N THR A 426 7.42 18.66 -16.81
CA THR A 426 7.63 17.35 -17.46
C THR A 426 6.84 16.30 -16.69
N VAL A 427 6.04 15.48 -17.38
CA VAL A 427 5.21 14.46 -16.75
C VAL A 427 5.56 13.10 -17.34
N LEU A 428 6.15 12.22 -16.53
CA LEU A 428 6.52 10.86 -16.90
C LEU A 428 5.55 9.89 -16.23
N VAL A 429 4.90 9.04 -17.02
CA VAL A 429 3.86 8.12 -16.52
C VAL A 429 4.17 6.71 -16.99
N VAL A 430 4.28 5.77 -16.07
CA VAL A 430 4.25 4.32 -16.38
C VAL A 430 2.79 3.90 -16.40
N GLU A 431 2.28 3.41 -17.54
CA GLU A 431 0.85 3.12 -17.70
C GLU A 431 0.58 2.07 -18.78
N HIS A 432 -0.55 1.37 -18.66
CA HIS A 432 -1.00 0.32 -19.57
C HIS A 432 -2.39 0.59 -20.17
N LYS A 433 -3.16 1.55 -19.61
CA LYS A 433 -4.52 1.82 -20.08
C LYS A 433 -4.52 2.64 -21.37
N PRO A 434 -5.18 2.18 -22.45
CA PRO A 434 -5.23 2.88 -23.74
C PRO A 434 -5.72 4.33 -23.63
N LEU A 435 -6.70 4.59 -22.74
CA LEU A 435 -7.24 5.94 -22.52
C LEU A 435 -6.19 6.93 -21.99
N THR A 436 -5.20 6.47 -21.24
CA THR A 436 -4.13 7.32 -20.71
C THR A 436 -2.94 7.38 -21.67
N ILE A 437 -2.64 6.29 -22.38
CA ILE A 437 -1.63 6.29 -23.43
C ILE A 437 -2.03 7.28 -24.54
N ALA A 438 -3.33 7.38 -24.87
CA ALA A 438 -3.86 8.25 -25.92
C ALA A 438 -3.71 9.75 -25.68
N ILE A 439 -3.52 10.20 -24.42
CA ILE A 439 -3.30 11.63 -24.13
C ILE A 439 -1.82 12.03 -24.12
N ALA A 440 -0.91 11.07 -24.37
CA ALA A 440 0.53 11.33 -24.34
C ALA A 440 0.98 12.19 -25.52
N ASP A 441 1.85 13.15 -25.24
CA ASP A 441 2.59 13.89 -26.29
C ASP A 441 3.71 13.00 -26.88
N HIS A 442 4.25 12.09 -26.05
CA HIS A 442 5.33 11.18 -26.41
C HIS A 442 5.11 9.82 -25.73
N VAL A 443 5.40 8.72 -26.43
CA VAL A 443 5.23 7.35 -25.93
C VAL A 443 6.52 6.58 -26.12
N VAL A 444 6.92 5.84 -25.08
CA VAL A 444 8.04 4.90 -25.10
C VAL A 444 7.52 3.52 -24.77
N ASP A 445 7.61 2.56 -25.70
CA ASP A 445 7.18 1.18 -25.52
C ASP A 445 8.38 0.26 -25.27
N LEU A 446 8.44 -0.36 -24.11
CA LEU A 446 9.51 -1.27 -23.70
C LEU A 446 9.08 -2.74 -23.84
N GLY A 447 9.99 -3.56 -24.38
CA GLY A 447 9.73 -4.98 -24.63
C GLY A 447 10.98 -5.70 -25.09
N PRO A 448 10.82 -6.65 -26.03
CA PRO A 448 9.56 -7.18 -26.57
C PRO A 448 8.83 -8.12 -25.59
N GLY A 449 9.52 -8.62 -24.55
CA GLY A 449 9.00 -9.52 -23.55
C GLY A 449 9.27 -9.03 -22.12
N ALA A 450 9.16 -9.95 -21.17
CA ALA A 450 9.39 -9.70 -19.76
C ALA A 450 10.75 -10.23 -19.29
N GLY A 451 11.32 -9.69 -18.21
CA GLY A 451 12.57 -10.17 -17.60
C GLY A 451 13.74 -10.13 -18.58
N ALA A 452 14.44 -11.25 -18.73
CA ALA A 452 15.58 -11.39 -19.67
C ALA A 452 15.20 -11.16 -21.15
N ALA A 453 13.96 -11.40 -21.53
CA ALA A 453 13.46 -11.14 -22.88
C ALA A 453 13.01 -9.67 -23.11
N GLY A 454 13.02 -8.86 -22.04
CA GLY A 454 12.69 -7.43 -22.08
C GLY A 454 13.92 -6.53 -22.12
N GLY A 455 13.74 -5.29 -21.64
CA GLY A 455 14.81 -4.33 -21.42
C GLY A 455 15.26 -3.56 -22.66
N VAL A 456 14.46 -3.55 -23.72
CA VAL A 456 14.75 -2.85 -24.97
C VAL A 456 13.61 -1.89 -25.31
N VAL A 457 13.90 -0.74 -25.89
CA VAL A 457 12.90 0.16 -26.47
C VAL A 457 12.44 -0.42 -27.79
N CYS A 458 11.18 -0.79 -27.89
CA CYS A 458 10.56 -1.33 -29.09
C CYS A 458 9.95 -0.25 -29.97
N PHE A 459 9.53 0.86 -29.37
CA PHE A 459 8.98 2.01 -30.07
C PHE A 459 9.18 3.28 -29.24
N GLU A 460 9.44 4.39 -29.95
CA GLU A 460 9.50 5.75 -29.41
C GLU A 460 8.82 6.69 -30.40
N GLY A 461 7.88 7.54 -29.95
CA GLY A 461 7.18 8.48 -30.82
C GLY A 461 5.79 8.89 -30.32
N THR A 462 4.87 9.14 -31.23
CA THR A 462 3.50 9.56 -30.91
C THR A 462 2.58 8.35 -30.67
N PHE A 463 1.42 8.59 -30.04
CA PHE A 463 0.37 7.58 -29.88
C PHE A 463 -0.06 6.94 -31.21
N GLU A 464 -0.28 7.75 -32.25
CA GLU A 464 -0.67 7.23 -33.56
C GLU A 464 0.44 6.39 -34.20
N GLY A 465 1.71 6.76 -33.97
CA GLY A 465 2.86 5.95 -34.38
C GLY A 465 2.90 4.61 -33.68
N LEU A 466 2.66 4.58 -32.36
CA LEU A 466 2.57 3.33 -31.59
C LEU A 466 1.43 2.44 -32.10
N ARG A 467 0.27 3.01 -32.37
CA ARG A 467 -0.91 2.30 -32.87
C ARG A 467 -0.65 1.65 -34.24
N ALA A 468 0.13 2.33 -35.09
CA ALA A 468 0.54 1.80 -36.39
C ALA A 468 1.76 0.85 -36.29
N SER A 469 2.40 0.75 -35.14
CA SER A 469 3.58 -0.09 -34.97
C SER A 469 3.21 -1.59 -34.86
N GLY A 470 4.15 -2.45 -35.24
CA GLY A 470 4.01 -3.90 -35.04
C GLY A 470 4.33 -4.39 -33.62
N THR A 471 4.52 -3.48 -32.65
CA THR A 471 4.82 -3.86 -31.26
C THR A 471 3.65 -4.60 -30.61
N LEU A 472 3.92 -5.34 -29.55
CA LEU A 472 2.86 -6.05 -28.82
C LEU A 472 1.82 -5.06 -28.27
N THR A 473 2.26 -3.94 -27.72
CA THR A 473 1.38 -2.88 -27.22
C THR A 473 0.53 -2.29 -28.36
N GLY A 474 1.17 -1.92 -29.48
CA GLY A 474 0.48 -1.33 -30.64
C GLY A 474 -0.64 -2.21 -31.20
N ARG A 475 -0.38 -3.52 -31.28
CA ARG A 475 -1.39 -4.48 -31.77
C ARG A 475 -2.61 -4.61 -30.86
N HIS A 476 -2.44 -4.43 -29.54
CA HIS A 476 -3.51 -4.61 -28.55
C HIS A 476 -4.22 -3.31 -28.14
N LEU A 477 -3.76 -2.13 -28.59
CA LEU A 477 -4.37 -0.84 -28.22
C LEU A 477 -5.86 -0.72 -28.59
N ASP A 478 -6.23 -1.29 -29.72
CA ASP A 478 -7.59 -1.24 -30.24
C ASP A 478 -8.42 -2.48 -29.90
N ASP A 479 -7.85 -3.42 -29.18
CA ASP A 479 -8.56 -4.64 -28.79
C ASP A 479 -9.78 -4.29 -27.93
N ARG A 480 -10.91 -4.85 -28.31
CA ARG A 480 -12.17 -4.74 -27.58
C ARG A 480 -12.70 -6.15 -27.34
N ALA A 481 -12.91 -6.49 -26.09
CA ALA A 481 -13.60 -7.73 -25.76
C ALA A 481 -15.09 -7.63 -26.17
N ALA A 482 -15.56 -8.62 -26.89
CA ALA A 482 -16.99 -8.74 -27.15
C ALA A 482 -17.73 -9.26 -25.90
N LEU A 483 -19.03 -8.94 -25.80
CA LEU A 483 -19.87 -9.60 -24.81
C LEU A 483 -19.93 -11.12 -25.07
N LYS A 484 -19.99 -11.92 -24.01
CA LYS A 484 -20.24 -13.36 -24.16
C LYS A 484 -21.57 -13.60 -24.86
N ALA A 485 -21.58 -14.46 -25.87
CA ALA A 485 -22.81 -14.87 -26.55
C ALA A 485 -23.75 -15.67 -25.63
N THR A 486 -23.16 -16.45 -24.72
CA THR A 486 -23.86 -17.23 -23.69
C THR A 486 -23.14 -17.09 -22.35
N VAL A 487 -23.88 -16.77 -21.32
CA VAL A 487 -23.37 -16.73 -19.95
C VAL A 487 -23.68 -18.05 -19.24
N ARG A 488 -22.83 -18.41 -18.26
CA ARG A 488 -23.07 -19.61 -17.44
C ARG A 488 -24.31 -19.43 -16.56
N ALA A 489 -25.06 -20.49 -16.33
CA ALA A 489 -26.17 -20.50 -15.39
C ALA A 489 -25.65 -20.66 -13.95
N PRO A 490 -26.10 -19.83 -13.00
CA PRO A 490 -25.77 -20.01 -11.59
C PRO A 490 -26.24 -21.35 -11.03
N ASN A 491 -25.47 -21.91 -10.11
CA ASN A 491 -25.82 -23.15 -9.40
C ASN A 491 -26.21 -22.93 -7.92
N GLY A 492 -26.31 -21.66 -7.50
CA GLY A 492 -26.67 -21.21 -6.16
C GLY A 492 -26.44 -19.73 -6.01
N ALA A 493 -26.59 -19.23 -4.79
CA ALA A 493 -26.30 -17.84 -4.44
C ALA A 493 -25.65 -17.73 -3.06
N LEU A 494 -24.76 -16.75 -2.91
CA LEU A 494 -24.23 -16.30 -1.63
C LEU A 494 -25.07 -15.09 -1.20
N GLU A 495 -25.92 -15.30 -0.20
CA GLU A 495 -26.84 -14.27 0.27
C GLU A 495 -26.14 -13.28 1.20
N ILE A 496 -26.23 -12.00 0.90
CA ILE A 496 -25.85 -10.89 1.76
C ILE A 496 -27.13 -10.13 2.09
N ARG A 497 -27.41 -9.94 3.38
CA ARG A 497 -28.63 -9.27 3.86
C ARG A 497 -28.26 -8.18 4.87
N GLY A 498 -28.90 -7.02 4.75
CA GLY A 498 -28.79 -5.92 5.70
C GLY A 498 -27.36 -5.39 5.84
N ALA A 499 -26.56 -5.39 4.77
CA ALA A 499 -25.17 -4.98 4.86
C ALA A 499 -25.06 -3.47 5.10
N THR A 500 -24.43 -3.10 6.23
CA THR A 500 -24.25 -1.70 6.69
C THR A 500 -22.78 -1.35 6.96
N ALA A 501 -21.84 -2.17 6.48
CA ALA A 501 -20.42 -1.93 6.70
C ALA A 501 -19.97 -0.64 6.00
N HIS A 502 -19.33 0.26 6.74
CA HIS A 502 -18.83 1.57 6.30
C HIS A 502 -19.93 2.45 5.65
N ASN A 503 -19.90 2.59 4.32
CA ASN A 503 -20.86 3.43 3.59
C ASN A 503 -22.05 2.65 3.02
N LEU A 504 -22.13 1.33 3.21
CA LEU A 504 -23.25 0.51 2.74
C LEU A 504 -24.55 0.90 3.46
N ARG A 505 -25.65 0.92 2.71
CA ARG A 505 -26.95 1.38 3.18
C ARG A 505 -27.95 0.24 3.14
N ASP A 506 -27.89 -0.64 4.13
CA ASP A 506 -28.81 -1.76 4.29
C ASP A 506 -28.96 -2.54 2.98
N VAL A 507 -27.80 -3.02 2.47
CA VAL A 507 -27.72 -3.65 1.15
C VAL A 507 -28.09 -5.12 1.25
N ASP A 508 -29.08 -5.51 0.46
CA ASP A 508 -29.42 -6.89 0.15
C ASP A 508 -28.96 -7.22 -1.26
N VAL A 509 -28.21 -8.30 -1.44
CA VAL A 509 -27.76 -8.78 -2.74
C VAL A 509 -27.48 -10.28 -2.71
N ASP A 510 -27.83 -10.97 -3.77
CA ASP A 510 -27.56 -12.38 -4.00
C ASP A 510 -26.42 -12.51 -5.02
N ILE A 511 -25.22 -12.88 -4.55
CA ILE A 511 -24.06 -13.10 -5.42
C ILE A 511 -24.17 -14.52 -6.01
N PRO A 512 -24.35 -14.66 -7.34
CA PRO A 512 -24.50 -15.97 -7.97
C PRO A 512 -23.24 -16.83 -7.82
N LEU A 513 -23.44 -18.12 -7.58
CA LEU A 513 -22.37 -19.12 -7.45
C LEU A 513 -22.22 -19.96 -8.71
N GLY A 514 -21.01 -20.53 -8.93
CA GLY A 514 -20.68 -21.35 -10.09
C GLY A 514 -20.48 -20.55 -11.37
N VAL A 515 -20.31 -19.25 -11.27
CA VAL A 515 -20.14 -18.31 -12.38
C VAL A 515 -19.05 -17.30 -12.07
N LEU A 516 -18.64 -16.52 -13.09
CA LEU A 516 -17.77 -15.35 -12.93
C LEU A 516 -18.61 -14.11 -12.65
N VAL A 517 -18.55 -13.61 -11.41
CA VAL A 517 -19.25 -12.39 -10.98
C VAL A 517 -18.26 -11.23 -10.92
N VAL A 518 -18.60 -10.09 -11.50
CA VAL A 518 -17.85 -8.84 -11.37
C VAL A 518 -18.63 -7.87 -10.48
N VAL A 519 -18.00 -7.45 -9.38
CA VAL A 519 -18.49 -6.37 -8.52
C VAL A 519 -17.78 -5.08 -8.92
N THR A 520 -18.54 -4.10 -9.38
CA THR A 520 -18.02 -2.86 -9.96
C THR A 520 -18.70 -1.61 -9.40
N GLY A 521 -18.37 -0.43 -9.92
CA GLY A 521 -18.89 0.88 -9.51
C GLY A 521 -17.77 1.90 -9.31
N VAL A 522 -18.11 3.18 -9.20
CA VAL A 522 -17.14 4.27 -9.03
C VAL A 522 -16.28 4.10 -7.76
N ALA A 523 -15.14 4.80 -7.70
CA ALA A 523 -14.29 4.78 -6.50
C ALA A 523 -15.08 5.26 -5.27
N GLY A 524 -14.96 4.54 -4.13
CA GLY A 524 -15.71 4.88 -2.90
C GLY A 524 -17.20 4.48 -2.89
N SER A 525 -17.69 3.72 -3.88
CA SER A 525 -19.09 3.26 -3.91
C SER A 525 -19.44 2.16 -2.90
N GLY A 526 -18.45 1.52 -2.27
CA GLY A 526 -18.66 0.50 -1.23
C GLY A 526 -18.33 -0.94 -1.64
N LYS A 527 -17.71 -1.17 -2.80
CA LYS A 527 -17.34 -2.52 -3.31
C LYS A 527 -16.58 -3.37 -2.29
N SER A 528 -15.47 -2.85 -1.78
CA SER A 528 -14.65 -3.58 -0.78
C SER A 528 -15.41 -3.80 0.53
N SER A 529 -16.29 -2.87 0.92
CA SER A 529 -17.17 -3.03 2.09
C SER A 529 -18.16 -4.17 1.89
N LEU A 530 -18.72 -4.30 0.68
CA LEU A 530 -19.63 -5.41 0.33
C LEU A 530 -18.88 -6.74 0.36
N VAL A 531 -17.77 -6.83 -0.36
CA VAL A 531 -17.09 -8.10 -0.64
C VAL A 531 -16.26 -8.58 0.56
N HIS A 532 -15.56 -7.68 1.25
CA HIS A 532 -14.69 -8.04 2.39
C HIS A 532 -15.34 -7.83 3.76
N GLY A 533 -16.33 -6.94 3.85
CA GLY A 533 -16.98 -6.58 5.12
C GLY A 533 -18.32 -7.26 5.39
N SER A 534 -18.97 -7.83 4.37
CA SER A 534 -20.34 -8.31 4.50
C SER A 534 -20.52 -9.78 4.13
N ILE A 535 -19.52 -10.45 3.55
CA ILE A 535 -19.59 -11.90 3.30
C ILE A 535 -19.49 -12.65 4.64
N PRO A 536 -20.44 -13.57 4.93
CA PRO A 536 -20.47 -14.33 6.17
C PRO A 536 -19.20 -15.16 6.39
N ALA A 537 -18.67 -15.13 7.62
CA ALA A 537 -17.58 -16.00 8.02
C ALA A 537 -17.99 -17.48 7.90
N GLY A 538 -17.16 -18.33 7.29
CA GLY A 538 -17.44 -19.77 7.14
C GLY A 538 -18.02 -20.18 5.79
N ALA A 539 -18.25 -19.26 4.86
CA ALA A 539 -18.73 -19.56 3.50
C ALA A 539 -17.72 -20.27 2.58
N GLY A 540 -16.58 -20.74 3.11
CA GLY A 540 -15.52 -21.37 2.30
C GLY A 540 -14.87 -20.40 1.31
N VAL A 541 -14.78 -19.11 1.68
CA VAL A 541 -14.29 -18.03 0.84
C VAL A 541 -12.77 -17.90 0.97
N VAL A 542 -12.09 -17.93 -0.17
CA VAL A 542 -10.67 -17.62 -0.30
C VAL A 542 -10.53 -16.20 -0.85
N SER A 543 -10.09 -15.27 -0.02
CA SER A 543 -9.89 -13.86 -0.41
C SER A 543 -8.45 -13.60 -0.81
N ILE A 544 -8.24 -13.07 -2.03
CA ILE A 544 -6.94 -12.78 -2.62
C ILE A 544 -6.86 -11.28 -2.90
N ASP A 545 -6.22 -10.57 -2.00
CA ASP A 545 -6.05 -9.12 -2.03
C ASP A 545 -4.63 -8.69 -2.42
N GLN A 546 -4.43 -7.39 -2.62
CA GLN A 546 -3.13 -6.77 -2.94
C GLN A 546 -2.26 -6.46 -1.70
N ARG A 547 -2.68 -6.86 -0.49
CA ARG A 547 -1.91 -6.58 0.73
C ARG A 547 -0.50 -7.18 0.62
N PRO A 548 0.51 -6.57 1.25
CA PRO A 548 1.85 -7.13 1.28
C PRO A 548 1.85 -8.58 1.76
N ILE A 549 2.62 -9.43 1.08
CA ILE A 549 2.86 -10.79 1.54
C ILE A 549 3.71 -10.68 2.81
N ARG A 550 3.19 -11.20 3.90
CA ARG A 550 3.94 -11.26 5.17
C ARG A 550 5.10 -12.24 5.01
N GLY A 551 6.30 -11.79 5.29
CA GLY A 551 7.50 -12.61 5.17
C GLY A 551 8.73 -11.87 5.68
N SER A 552 9.82 -12.59 5.91
CA SER A 552 11.12 -11.98 6.22
C SER A 552 11.71 -11.34 4.94
N ARG A 553 12.70 -10.47 5.10
CA ARG A 553 13.49 -9.91 3.96
C ARG A 553 14.18 -11.01 3.12
N ARG A 554 14.26 -12.24 3.62
CA ARG A 554 14.80 -13.44 2.92
C ARG A 554 13.75 -14.19 2.11
N SER A 555 12.47 -13.84 2.29
CA SER A 555 11.36 -14.52 1.59
C SER A 555 11.38 -14.17 0.10
N ASN A 556 11.20 -15.19 -0.72
CA ASN A 556 11.17 -15.12 -2.18
C ASN A 556 10.03 -16.00 -2.74
N PRO A 557 9.72 -15.95 -4.05
CA PRO A 557 8.70 -16.79 -4.66
C PRO A 557 8.86 -18.27 -4.37
N ALA A 558 10.09 -18.81 -4.44
CA ALA A 558 10.32 -20.23 -4.17
C ALA A 558 9.98 -20.63 -2.72
N THR A 559 10.30 -19.77 -1.74
CA THR A 559 9.97 -20.05 -0.33
C THR A 559 8.50 -19.87 -0.03
N TYR A 560 7.85 -18.89 -0.65
CA TYR A 560 6.44 -18.56 -0.40
C TYR A 560 5.49 -19.63 -0.97
N THR A 561 5.79 -20.13 -2.15
CA THR A 561 4.96 -21.14 -2.84
C THR A 561 5.24 -22.56 -2.39
N GLY A 562 6.21 -22.79 -1.50
CA GLY A 562 6.68 -24.10 -1.12
C GLY A 562 7.55 -24.78 -2.20
N LEU A 563 7.92 -24.09 -3.27
CA LEU A 563 8.75 -24.61 -4.36
C LEU A 563 10.17 -24.96 -3.89
N LEU A 564 10.70 -24.24 -2.91
CA LEU A 564 12.05 -24.51 -2.41
C LEU A 564 12.18 -25.91 -1.79
N ASP A 565 11.12 -26.47 -1.20
CA ASP A 565 11.18 -27.78 -0.55
C ASP A 565 11.45 -28.94 -1.52
N PRO A 566 10.73 -29.12 -2.64
CA PRO A 566 11.09 -30.13 -3.62
C PRO A 566 12.45 -29.88 -4.30
N ILE A 567 12.84 -28.60 -4.52
CA ILE A 567 14.16 -28.26 -5.08
C ILE A 567 15.28 -28.73 -4.16
N ARG A 568 15.28 -28.33 -2.88
CA ARG A 568 16.33 -28.73 -1.93
C ARG A 568 16.38 -30.25 -1.70
N THR A 569 15.25 -30.93 -1.79
CA THR A 569 15.19 -32.40 -1.69
C THR A 569 15.84 -33.05 -2.91
N ALA A 570 15.63 -32.51 -4.12
CA ALA A 570 16.28 -33.00 -5.34
C ALA A 570 17.80 -32.82 -5.30
N PHE A 571 18.29 -31.64 -4.90
CA PHE A 571 19.72 -31.36 -4.71
C PHE A 571 20.34 -32.29 -3.67
N ALA A 572 19.68 -32.47 -2.53
CA ALA A 572 20.15 -33.36 -1.48
C ALA A 572 20.31 -34.82 -1.97
N LYS A 573 19.31 -35.28 -2.70
CA LYS A 573 19.34 -36.65 -3.29
C LYS A 573 20.44 -36.80 -4.32
N ALA A 574 20.65 -35.85 -5.21
CA ALA A 574 21.65 -35.89 -6.27
C ALA A 574 23.08 -35.90 -5.70
N ASN A 575 23.32 -35.25 -4.57
CA ASN A 575 24.64 -35.06 -3.99
C ASN A 575 24.89 -35.88 -2.72
N GLY A 576 23.95 -36.69 -2.23
CA GLY A 576 24.10 -37.51 -1.03
C GLY A 576 24.25 -36.71 0.28
N VAL A 577 23.69 -35.50 0.36
CA VAL A 577 23.81 -34.57 1.48
C VAL A 577 22.44 -34.21 2.06
N LYS A 578 22.42 -33.46 3.18
CA LYS A 578 21.14 -33.08 3.81
C LYS A 578 20.45 -31.93 3.06
N PRO A 579 19.08 -31.95 2.94
CA PRO A 579 18.31 -30.87 2.32
C PRO A 579 18.48 -29.51 2.99
N ALA A 580 18.84 -29.47 4.28
CA ALA A 580 19.07 -28.25 5.05
C ALA A 580 20.20 -27.38 4.49
N LEU A 581 21.18 -27.97 3.80
CA LEU A 581 22.27 -27.23 3.14
C LEU A 581 21.77 -26.31 2.02
N PHE A 582 20.68 -26.66 1.36
CA PHE A 582 20.14 -25.89 0.22
C PHE A 582 19.03 -24.91 0.64
N SER A 583 19.05 -24.46 1.88
CA SER A 583 18.15 -23.44 2.37
C SER A 583 18.91 -22.19 2.85
N PRO A 584 18.57 -21.00 2.34
CA PRO A 584 19.20 -19.75 2.79
C PRO A 584 18.81 -19.36 4.23
N ASN A 585 17.97 -20.17 4.88
CA ASN A 585 17.51 -19.98 6.26
C ASN A 585 18.10 -21.01 7.24
N SER A 586 19.02 -21.85 6.83
CA SER A 586 19.59 -22.92 7.67
C SER A 586 21.11 -23.14 7.43
N GLU A 587 21.60 -24.34 7.59
CA GLU A 587 23.02 -24.70 7.64
C GLU A 587 23.86 -24.23 6.42
N GLY A 588 23.25 -24.06 5.26
CA GLY A 588 23.96 -23.62 4.05
C GLY A 588 23.96 -22.11 3.82
N ALA A 589 23.39 -21.33 4.73
CA ALA A 589 23.31 -19.87 4.59
C ALA A 589 24.70 -19.21 4.69
N CYS A 590 24.95 -18.20 3.86
CA CYS A 590 26.14 -17.35 4.00
C CYS A 590 26.11 -16.65 5.38
N PRO A 591 27.17 -16.77 6.20
CA PRO A 591 27.21 -16.17 7.54
C PRO A 591 27.25 -14.64 7.50
N GLY A 592 27.90 -14.03 6.49
CA GLY A 592 28.01 -12.57 6.37
C GLY A 592 26.68 -11.85 6.18
N CYS A 593 25.73 -12.48 5.45
CA CYS A 593 24.41 -11.89 5.22
C CYS A 593 23.24 -12.72 5.80
N ASN A 594 23.53 -13.79 6.54
CA ASN A 594 22.54 -14.74 7.05
C ASN A 594 21.57 -15.21 5.95
N GLY A 595 22.08 -15.49 4.74
CA GLY A 595 21.31 -15.98 3.60
C GLY A 595 20.43 -14.92 2.90
N ALA A 596 20.58 -13.65 3.22
CA ALA A 596 19.82 -12.57 2.57
C ALA A 596 20.39 -12.19 1.18
N GLY A 597 21.67 -12.44 0.94
CA GLY A 597 22.41 -11.98 -0.25
C GLY A 597 22.81 -10.53 -0.19
N VAL A 598 22.25 -9.77 0.75
CA VAL A 598 22.53 -8.35 0.99
C VAL A 598 22.75 -8.11 2.49
N VAL A 599 23.58 -7.13 2.81
CA VAL A 599 23.79 -6.65 4.16
C VAL A 599 23.05 -5.31 4.30
N TYR A 600 22.21 -5.22 5.32
CA TYR A 600 21.50 -3.99 5.65
C TYR A 600 22.26 -3.21 6.70
N THR A 601 22.66 -2.01 6.37
CA THR A 601 23.23 -1.09 7.35
C THR A 601 22.08 -0.28 7.94
N ASP A 602 21.74 -0.57 9.20
CA ASP A 602 20.67 0.12 9.93
C ASP A 602 21.19 1.45 10.47
N LEU A 603 20.78 2.55 9.90
CA LEU A 603 21.19 3.91 10.29
C LEU A 603 20.16 4.54 11.26
N ALA A 604 19.74 3.82 12.28
CA ALA A 604 18.94 4.20 13.47
C ALA A 604 17.71 5.12 13.25
N MET A 605 17.63 5.93 12.21
CA MET A 605 16.52 6.84 11.90
C MET A 605 16.17 6.89 10.39
N MET A 606 16.73 6.01 9.57
CA MET A 606 16.56 5.99 8.10
C MET A 606 16.29 4.57 7.61
N ALA A 607 15.62 4.44 6.47
CA ALA A 607 15.47 3.17 5.78
C ALA A 607 16.88 2.58 5.51
N GLY A 608 17.15 1.38 6.01
CA GLY A 608 18.47 0.76 5.91
C GLY A 608 18.88 0.57 4.44
N VAL A 609 20.11 0.91 4.12
CA VAL A 609 20.69 0.68 2.79
C VAL A 609 21.05 -0.80 2.66
N ALA A 610 20.58 -1.43 1.58
CA ALA A 610 20.94 -2.80 1.23
C ALA A 610 22.16 -2.78 0.30
N VAL A 611 23.26 -3.35 0.73
CA VAL A 611 24.48 -3.53 -0.08
C VAL A 611 24.67 -5.01 -0.38
N THR A 612 25.04 -5.36 -1.60
CA THR A 612 25.35 -6.76 -1.94
C THR A 612 26.40 -7.32 -0.96
N CYS A 613 26.15 -8.51 -0.44
CA CYS A 613 27.08 -9.15 0.49
C CYS A 613 28.39 -9.48 -0.23
N GLU A 614 29.50 -8.94 0.24
CA GLU A 614 30.83 -9.17 -0.36
C GLU A 614 31.28 -10.62 -0.23
N GLU A 615 30.91 -11.33 0.85
CA GLU A 615 31.31 -12.72 1.10
C GLU A 615 30.67 -13.72 0.11
N CYS A 616 29.39 -13.56 -0.20
CA CYS A 616 28.70 -14.47 -1.11
C CYS A 616 28.36 -13.84 -2.48
N GLU A 617 28.73 -12.58 -2.71
CA GLU A 617 28.44 -11.84 -3.95
C GLU A 617 26.96 -11.87 -4.35
N GLY A 618 26.07 -11.82 -3.35
CA GLY A 618 24.61 -11.92 -3.55
C GLY A 618 24.07 -13.34 -3.69
N ARG A 619 24.91 -14.37 -3.75
CA ARG A 619 24.51 -15.79 -3.96
C ARG A 619 23.83 -16.44 -2.78
N ARG A 620 23.87 -15.86 -1.57
CA ARG A 620 23.13 -16.26 -0.35
C ARG A 620 23.63 -17.51 0.37
N PHE A 621 24.48 -18.31 -0.24
CA PHE A 621 24.95 -19.60 0.28
C PHE A 621 26.45 -19.57 0.57
N LEU A 622 26.89 -20.52 1.39
CA LEU A 622 28.30 -20.82 1.58
C LEU A 622 28.91 -21.32 0.25
N ALA A 623 30.16 -20.99 -0.02
CA ALA A 623 30.87 -21.43 -1.22
C ALA A 623 30.84 -22.96 -1.38
N SER A 624 31.03 -23.72 -0.28
CA SER A 624 30.97 -25.19 -0.27
C SER A 624 29.60 -25.77 -0.65
N VAL A 625 28.51 -25.01 -0.48
CA VAL A 625 27.18 -25.43 -0.92
C VAL A 625 27.02 -25.28 -2.43
N LEU A 626 27.70 -24.29 -3.01
CA LEU A 626 27.67 -24.01 -4.45
C LEU A 626 28.48 -25.03 -5.27
N ASP A 627 29.33 -25.84 -4.62
CA ASP A 627 30.01 -26.98 -5.26
C ASP A 627 29.07 -28.15 -5.57
N HIS A 628 27.85 -28.14 -5.00
CA HIS A 628 26.83 -29.18 -5.22
C HIS A 628 25.93 -28.81 -6.38
N HIS A 629 25.79 -29.67 -7.38
CA HIS A 629 25.07 -29.43 -8.61
C HIS A 629 23.88 -30.37 -8.79
N LEU A 630 22.87 -29.89 -9.50
CA LEU A 630 21.76 -30.70 -10.03
C LEU A 630 21.56 -30.31 -11.51
N GLY A 631 21.64 -31.24 -12.41
CA GLY A 631 21.58 -30.96 -13.86
C GLY A 631 22.62 -29.90 -14.31
N GLY A 632 23.82 -29.91 -13.71
CA GLY A 632 24.92 -28.99 -14.02
C GLY A 632 24.77 -27.55 -13.45
N ARG A 633 23.77 -27.31 -12.59
CA ARG A 633 23.53 -25.99 -11.96
C ARG A 633 23.64 -26.07 -10.45
N ASP A 634 24.22 -25.02 -9.81
CA ASP A 634 24.16 -24.87 -8.36
C ASP A 634 22.81 -24.27 -7.90
N ILE A 635 22.55 -24.28 -6.59
CA ILE A 635 21.29 -23.80 -6.02
C ILE A 635 21.07 -22.31 -6.23
N SER A 636 22.12 -21.48 -6.27
CA SER A 636 22.04 -20.04 -6.51
C SER A 636 21.66 -19.76 -7.97
N GLU A 637 22.23 -20.49 -8.92
CA GLU A 637 21.89 -20.41 -10.34
C GLU A 637 20.42 -20.82 -10.57
N VAL A 638 19.95 -21.89 -9.90
CA VAL A 638 18.55 -22.31 -9.98
C VAL A 638 17.62 -21.24 -9.40
N LEU A 639 17.97 -20.61 -8.27
CA LEU A 639 17.18 -19.54 -7.71
C LEU A 639 17.22 -18.24 -8.57
N ALA A 640 18.24 -18.06 -9.39
CA ALA A 640 18.32 -16.95 -10.34
C ALA A 640 17.45 -17.17 -11.59
N MET A 641 17.08 -18.40 -11.91
CA MET A 641 16.19 -18.70 -13.04
C MET A 641 14.84 -18.00 -12.90
N SER A 642 14.26 -17.62 -14.03
CA SER A 642 12.85 -17.30 -14.12
C SER A 642 11.99 -18.55 -13.91
N VAL A 643 10.71 -18.34 -13.56
CA VAL A 643 9.74 -19.44 -13.46
C VAL A 643 9.66 -20.24 -14.77
N ALA A 644 9.73 -19.58 -15.93
CA ALA A 644 9.69 -20.25 -17.24
C ALA A 644 10.92 -21.15 -17.47
N GLU A 645 12.14 -20.63 -17.24
CA GLU A 645 13.39 -21.40 -17.34
C GLU A 645 13.43 -22.56 -16.35
N ALA A 646 13.03 -22.32 -15.10
CA ALA A 646 12.97 -23.35 -14.08
C ALA A 646 11.95 -24.45 -14.42
N ARG A 647 10.81 -24.07 -15.02
CA ARG A 647 9.80 -25.04 -15.49
C ARG A 647 10.40 -26.00 -16.52
N GLU A 648 11.14 -25.51 -17.50
CA GLU A 648 11.83 -26.32 -18.49
C GLU A 648 12.93 -27.18 -17.83
N PHE A 649 13.71 -26.60 -16.92
CA PHE A 649 14.79 -27.25 -16.20
C PHE A 649 14.31 -28.46 -15.36
N PHE A 650 13.16 -28.34 -14.68
CA PHE A 650 12.59 -29.40 -13.84
C PHE A 650 11.62 -30.34 -14.56
N ALA A 651 11.35 -30.13 -15.86
CA ALA A 651 10.48 -30.98 -16.66
C ALA A 651 11.10 -32.35 -16.95
N ASP A 652 12.37 -32.35 -17.36
CA ASP A 652 13.05 -33.53 -17.88
C ASP A 652 14.50 -33.64 -17.39
N GLY A 653 15.19 -34.73 -17.78
CA GLY A 653 16.62 -34.98 -17.52
C GLY A 653 16.95 -35.30 -16.05
N GLU A 654 18.19 -35.04 -15.65
CA GLU A 654 18.69 -35.27 -14.28
C GLU A 654 18.01 -34.41 -13.20
N ALA A 655 17.54 -33.23 -13.57
CA ALA A 655 16.88 -32.30 -12.68
C ALA A 655 15.37 -32.57 -12.55
N ARG A 656 14.82 -33.54 -13.26
CA ARG A 656 13.38 -33.81 -13.28
C ARG A 656 12.81 -33.94 -11.87
N THR A 657 11.92 -32.99 -11.54
CA THR A 657 11.28 -32.91 -10.22
C THR A 657 9.79 -32.57 -10.39
N PRO A 658 8.89 -33.57 -10.54
CA PRO A 658 7.48 -33.36 -10.85
C PRO A 658 6.75 -32.42 -9.86
N ALA A 659 7.11 -32.50 -8.57
CA ALA A 659 6.51 -31.63 -7.56
C ALA A 659 6.90 -30.15 -7.74
N ALA A 660 8.15 -29.87 -8.13
CA ALA A 660 8.60 -28.53 -8.47
C ALA A 660 7.93 -28.03 -9.75
N HIS A 661 7.91 -28.87 -10.79
CA HIS A 661 7.30 -28.57 -12.08
C HIS A 661 5.81 -28.18 -11.93
N ALA A 662 5.03 -28.91 -11.15
CA ALA A 662 3.62 -28.61 -10.90
C ALA A 662 3.38 -27.26 -10.20
N ILE A 663 4.31 -26.81 -9.36
CA ILE A 663 4.23 -25.47 -8.74
C ILE A 663 4.60 -24.40 -9.78
N LEU A 664 5.61 -24.66 -10.60
CA LEU A 664 6.05 -23.77 -11.67
C LEU A 664 4.99 -23.59 -12.76
N ASP A 665 4.25 -24.64 -13.10
CA ASP A 665 3.11 -24.56 -14.03
C ASP A 665 2.05 -23.58 -13.50
N ARG A 666 1.68 -23.67 -12.21
CA ARG A 666 0.72 -22.73 -11.61
C ARG A 666 1.22 -21.30 -11.61
N LEU A 667 2.52 -21.08 -11.38
CA LEU A 667 3.11 -19.74 -11.45
C LEU A 667 3.09 -19.19 -12.88
N ALA A 668 3.35 -20.04 -13.88
CA ALA A 668 3.25 -19.67 -15.29
C ALA A 668 1.81 -19.37 -15.70
N ASP A 669 0.84 -20.16 -15.23
CA ASP A 669 -0.59 -19.99 -15.50
C ASP A 669 -1.15 -18.65 -15.04
N VAL A 670 -0.63 -18.10 -13.94
CA VAL A 670 -1.00 -16.78 -13.45
C VAL A 670 -0.19 -15.64 -14.08
N GLY A 671 0.60 -15.91 -15.12
CA GLY A 671 1.37 -14.89 -15.83
C GLY A 671 2.65 -14.42 -15.12
N LEU A 672 3.22 -15.26 -14.24
CA LEU A 672 4.47 -14.96 -13.51
C LEU A 672 5.69 -15.69 -14.10
N GLY A 673 5.63 -16.12 -15.35
CA GLY A 673 6.70 -16.86 -16.02
C GLY A 673 8.06 -16.15 -16.03
N TYR A 674 8.05 -14.83 -16.04
CA TYR A 674 9.27 -14.00 -16.05
C TYR A 674 9.91 -13.80 -14.67
N LEU A 675 9.19 -14.09 -13.57
CA LEU A 675 9.62 -13.80 -12.22
C LEU A 675 10.78 -14.73 -11.81
N SER A 676 11.86 -14.18 -11.27
CA SER A 676 12.96 -14.99 -10.74
C SER A 676 12.55 -15.69 -9.43
N LEU A 677 12.92 -16.97 -9.29
CA LEU A 677 12.59 -17.79 -8.12
C LEU A 677 13.13 -17.20 -6.81
N GLY A 678 14.30 -16.60 -6.88
CA GLY A 678 14.99 -15.99 -5.72
C GLY A 678 14.72 -14.51 -5.52
N GLN A 679 13.88 -13.85 -6.31
CA GLN A 679 13.60 -12.42 -6.18
C GLN A 679 12.99 -12.11 -4.80
N PRO A 680 13.46 -11.08 -4.06
CA PRO A 680 12.84 -10.71 -2.78
C PRO A 680 11.38 -10.33 -2.93
N LEU A 681 10.49 -10.84 -2.06
CA LEU A 681 9.06 -10.52 -2.12
C LEU A 681 8.74 -9.02 -1.94
N THR A 682 9.66 -8.29 -1.31
CA THR A 682 9.54 -6.84 -1.11
C THR A 682 9.67 -6.04 -2.40
N THR A 683 10.28 -6.61 -3.44
CA THR A 683 10.47 -5.96 -4.75
C THR A 683 9.32 -6.21 -5.72
N LEU A 684 8.37 -7.07 -5.35
CA LEU A 684 7.21 -7.39 -6.18
C LEU A 684 6.20 -6.24 -6.20
N SER A 685 5.63 -5.97 -7.36
CA SER A 685 4.48 -5.08 -7.51
C SER A 685 3.22 -5.61 -6.80
N GLY A 686 2.21 -4.77 -6.62
CA GLY A 686 0.93 -5.17 -6.03
C GLY A 686 0.28 -6.33 -6.78
N GLY A 687 0.21 -6.22 -8.11
CA GLY A 687 -0.35 -7.25 -8.98
C GLY A 687 0.45 -8.56 -8.98
N GLU A 688 1.79 -8.50 -8.98
CA GLU A 688 2.64 -9.71 -8.88
C GLU A 688 2.42 -10.45 -7.57
N ARG A 689 2.34 -9.71 -6.45
CA ARG A 689 2.03 -10.32 -5.14
C ARG A 689 0.67 -11.00 -5.12
N GLN A 690 -0.33 -10.38 -5.71
CA GLN A 690 -1.66 -10.96 -5.80
C GLN A 690 -1.69 -12.22 -6.64
N ARG A 691 -1.05 -12.21 -7.83
CA ARG A 691 -0.94 -13.40 -8.68
C ARG A 691 -0.15 -14.51 -8.01
N LEU A 692 0.89 -14.17 -7.25
CA LEU A 692 1.65 -15.14 -6.47
C LEU A 692 0.78 -15.81 -5.38
N LYS A 693 -0.06 -15.03 -4.69
CA LYS A 693 -1.06 -15.57 -3.76
C LYS A 693 -2.06 -16.47 -4.49
N LEU A 694 -2.59 -16.03 -5.63
CA LEU A 694 -3.51 -16.83 -6.44
C LEU A 694 -2.91 -18.19 -6.79
N ALA A 695 -1.65 -18.23 -7.25
CA ALA A 695 -0.96 -19.47 -7.60
C ALA A 695 -0.88 -20.47 -6.43
N THR A 696 -0.75 -19.98 -5.17
CA THR A 696 -0.70 -20.86 -3.98
C THR A 696 -2.08 -21.41 -3.63
N HIS A 697 -3.15 -20.67 -3.87
CA HIS A 697 -4.53 -21.06 -3.51
C HIS A 697 -5.26 -21.85 -4.62
N LEU A 698 -4.70 -21.97 -5.84
CA LEU A 698 -5.33 -22.69 -6.95
C LEU A 698 -5.69 -24.14 -6.62
N THR A 699 -4.95 -24.79 -5.71
CA THR A 699 -5.15 -26.18 -5.29
C THR A 699 -6.11 -26.34 -4.12
N GLU A 700 -6.53 -25.26 -3.50
CA GLU A 700 -7.46 -25.33 -2.37
C GLU A 700 -8.86 -25.79 -2.81
N LYS A 701 -9.48 -26.59 -1.96
CA LYS A 701 -10.87 -27.07 -2.15
C LYS A 701 -11.90 -26.01 -1.71
N GLY A 702 -11.59 -24.70 -1.89
CA GLY A 702 -12.51 -23.61 -1.58
C GLY A 702 -13.60 -23.50 -2.65
N GLY A 703 -14.84 -23.20 -2.23
CA GLY A 703 -15.96 -23.01 -3.15
C GLY A 703 -15.99 -21.64 -3.82
N VAL A 704 -15.57 -20.58 -3.12
CA VAL A 704 -15.69 -19.18 -3.58
C VAL A 704 -14.32 -18.47 -3.52
N PHE A 705 -13.84 -17.98 -4.65
CA PHE A 705 -12.66 -17.17 -4.78
C PHE A 705 -13.05 -15.69 -4.93
N VAL A 706 -12.49 -14.84 -4.09
CA VAL A 706 -12.68 -13.39 -4.15
C VAL A 706 -11.36 -12.74 -4.52
N LEU A 707 -11.34 -12.03 -5.64
CA LEU A 707 -10.15 -11.35 -6.19
C LEU A 707 -10.41 -9.84 -6.22
N ASP A 708 -9.46 -9.07 -5.70
CA ASP A 708 -9.55 -7.61 -5.66
C ASP A 708 -8.61 -6.99 -6.71
N GLU A 709 -9.18 -6.45 -7.80
CA GLU A 709 -8.48 -5.82 -8.93
C GLU A 709 -7.35 -6.71 -9.53
N PRO A 710 -7.64 -7.95 -9.99
CA PRO A 710 -6.60 -8.85 -10.48
C PRO A 710 -5.93 -8.39 -11.79
N THR A 711 -6.48 -7.41 -12.50
CA THR A 711 -5.85 -6.82 -13.70
C THR A 711 -4.84 -5.72 -13.38
N SER A 712 -4.66 -5.34 -12.11
CA SER A 712 -3.69 -4.30 -11.73
C SER A 712 -2.28 -4.62 -12.21
N GLY A 713 -1.63 -3.67 -12.92
CA GLY A 713 -0.27 -3.82 -13.44
C GLY A 713 -0.14 -4.83 -14.57
N LEU A 714 -1.25 -5.30 -15.17
CA LEU A 714 -1.22 -6.16 -16.34
C LEU A 714 -1.20 -5.35 -17.63
N HIS A 715 -0.34 -5.77 -18.55
CA HIS A 715 -0.40 -5.33 -19.93
C HIS A 715 -1.66 -5.87 -20.62
N LEU A 716 -2.14 -5.19 -21.65
CA LEU A 716 -3.36 -5.56 -22.38
C LEU A 716 -3.34 -7.02 -22.87
N ALA A 717 -2.19 -7.49 -23.38
CA ALA A 717 -2.02 -8.87 -23.84
C ALA A 717 -2.16 -9.92 -22.70
N ASP A 718 -1.80 -9.54 -21.46
CA ASP A 718 -1.82 -10.45 -20.31
C ASP A 718 -3.23 -10.61 -19.71
N VAL A 719 -4.14 -9.65 -20.00
CA VAL A 719 -5.54 -9.71 -19.53
C VAL A 719 -6.26 -10.92 -20.08
N ALA A 720 -6.03 -11.25 -21.35
CA ALA A 720 -6.65 -12.45 -21.98
C ALA A 720 -6.24 -13.75 -21.27
N GLN A 721 -4.98 -13.88 -20.87
CA GLN A 721 -4.48 -15.03 -20.12
C GLN A 721 -5.15 -15.14 -18.74
N LEU A 722 -5.31 -14.00 -18.06
CA LEU A 722 -6.03 -13.96 -16.78
C LEU A 722 -7.50 -14.38 -16.96
N LEU A 723 -8.21 -13.89 -17.97
CA LEU A 723 -9.59 -14.27 -18.24
C LEU A 723 -9.73 -15.76 -18.51
N ALA A 724 -8.83 -16.35 -19.30
CA ALA A 724 -8.79 -17.79 -19.53
C ALA A 724 -8.54 -18.60 -18.24
N LEU A 725 -7.72 -18.06 -17.31
CA LEU A 725 -7.53 -18.68 -15.99
C LEU A 725 -8.81 -18.62 -15.15
N LEU A 726 -9.48 -17.46 -15.11
CA LEU A 726 -10.74 -17.31 -14.36
C LEU A 726 -11.82 -18.26 -14.91
N ASP A 727 -11.91 -18.42 -16.23
CA ASP A 727 -12.83 -19.39 -16.85
C ASP A 727 -12.50 -20.82 -16.43
N ARG A 728 -11.22 -21.24 -16.46
CA ARG A 728 -10.82 -22.60 -15.98
C ARG A 728 -11.19 -22.82 -14.51
N LEU A 729 -11.09 -21.79 -13.65
CA LEU A 729 -11.53 -21.89 -12.26
C LEU A 729 -13.03 -22.13 -12.16
N VAL A 730 -13.83 -21.38 -12.89
CA VAL A 730 -15.29 -21.54 -12.90
C VAL A 730 -15.67 -22.92 -13.50
N ASP A 731 -15.06 -23.32 -14.61
CA ASP A 731 -15.31 -24.61 -15.27
C ASP A 731 -14.91 -25.80 -14.40
N SER A 732 -13.96 -25.59 -13.44
CA SER A 732 -13.62 -26.59 -12.41
C SER A 732 -14.62 -26.68 -11.26
N GLY A 733 -15.75 -25.96 -11.33
CA GLY A 733 -16.82 -25.97 -10.33
C GLY A 733 -16.64 -24.95 -9.20
N LYS A 734 -15.74 -23.98 -9.35
CA LYS A 734 -15.53 -22.90 -8.36
C LYS A 734 -16.39 -21.68 -8.71
N SER A 735 -16.73 -20.89 -7.70
CA SER A 735 -17.36 -19.57 -7.89
C SER A 735 -16.27 -18.49 -7.82
N VAL A 736 -16.27 -17.56 -8.75
CA VAL A 736 -15.26 -16.51 -8.82
C VAL A 736 -15.91 -15.15 -8.75
N VAL A 737 -15.62 -14.38 -7.70
CA VAL A 737 -16.08 -13.01 -7.51
C VAL A 737 -14.90 -12.07 -7.67
N VAL A 738 -14.98 -11.13 -8.60
CA VAL A 738 -13.90 -10.20 -8.92
C VAL A 738 -14.37 -8.77 -8.66
N VAL A 739 -13.68 -8.04 -7.80
CA VAL A 739 -13.86 -6.58 -7.70
C VAL A 739 -13.02 -5.95 -8.80
N GLU A 740 -13.64 -5.33 -9.80
CA GLU A 740 -12.92 -4.89 -11.00
C GLU A 740 -13.52 -3.65 -11.67
N HIS A 741 -12.63 -2.93 -12.37
CA HIS A 741 -12.98 -1.75 -13.18
C HIS A 741 -12.57 -1.90 -14.65
N HIS A 742 -11.91 -3.00 -15.01
CA HIS A 742 -11.44 -3.24 -16.36
C HIS A 742 -12.60 -3.68 -17.27
N LEU A 743 -12.85 -2.91 -18.33
CA LEU A 743 -14.02 -3.11 -19.22
C LEU A 743 -14.02 -4.48 -19.92
N ALA A 744 -12.82 -5.02 -20.27
CA ALA A 744 -12.74 -6.36 -20.87
C ALA A 744 -13.17 -7.46 -19.88
N VAL A 745 -12.85 -7.32 -18.58
CA VAL A 745 -13.29 -8.27 -17.54
C VAL A 745 -14.80 -8.17 -17.32
N MET A 746 -15.35 -6.95 -17.31
CA MET A 746 -16.80 -6.74 -17.23
C MET A 746 -17.54 -7.35 -18.44
N ALA A 747 -17.03 -7.11 -19.65
CA ALA A 747 -17.61 -7.68 -20.89
C ALA A 747 -17.57 -9.22 -20.89
N HIS A 748 -16.57 -9.81 -20.26
CA HIS A 748 -16.33 -11.25 -20.16
C HIS A 748 -17.06 -11.92 -18.98
N ALA A 749 -17.62 -11.15 -18.04
CA ALA A 749 -18.32 -11.68 -16.88
C ALA A 749 -19.57 -12.48 -17.25
N ASP A 750 -20.01 -13.37 -16.37
CA ASP A 750 -21.32 -14.01 -16.46
C ASP A 750 -22.39 -13.17 -15.73
N TRP A 751 -21.99 -12.44 -14.67
CA TRP A 751 -22.87 -11.58 -13.88
C TRP A 751 -22.15 -10.33 -13.39
N ILE A 752 -22.86 -9.22 -13.30
CA ILE A 752 -22.34 -7.94 -12.79
C ILE A 752 -23.21 -7.49 -11.61
N VAL A 753 -22.56 -7.01 -10.55
CA VAL A 753 -23.16 -6.25 -9.44
C VAL A 753 -22.51 -4.86 -9.45
N ASP A 754 -23.27 -3.83 -9.77
CA ASP A 754 -22.80 -2.46 -9.86
C ASP A 754 -23.26 -1.66 -8.64
N LEU A 755 -22.27 -1.06 -7.93
CA LEU A 755 -22.52 -0.24 -6.74
C LEU A 755 -22.41 1.26 -7.05
N GLY A 756 -23.36 2.02 -6.55
CA GLY A 756 -23.41 3.45 -6.78
C GLY A 756 -24.51 4.14 -5.96
N PRO A 757 -25.10 5.21 -6.52
CA PRO A 757 -24.74 5.86 -7.81
C PRO A 757 -23.46 6.67 -7.74
N GLY A 758 -23.02 7.11 -6.54
CA GLY A 758 -21.85 7.94 -6.31
C GLY A 758 -20.88 7.30 -5.32
N ALA A 759 -20.09 8.14 -4.65
CA ALA A 759 -19.06 7.76 -3.69
C ALA A 759 -19.46 8.16 -2.26
N GLY A 760 -18.89 7.52 -1.25
CA GLY A 760 -19.12 7.84 0.16
C GLY A 760 -20.59 7.72 0.53
N ARG A 761 -21.18 8.77 1.14
CA ARG A 761 -22.59 8.77 1.53
C ARG A 761 -23.58 8.79 0.34
N ASP A 762 -23.12 9.15 -0.86
CA ASP A 762 -23.98 9.11 -2.07
C ASP A 762 -23.89 7.76 -2.78
N GLY A 763 -23.04 6.86 -2.30
CA GLY A 763 -22.91 5.47 -2.74
C GLY A 763 -23.58 4.48 -1.80
N GLY A 764 -23.03 3.27 -1.77
CA GLY A 764 -23.40 2.22 -0.82
C GLY A 764 -24.71 1.51 -1.14
N ARG A 765 -25.16 1.52 -2.40
CA ARG A 765 -26.35 0.80 -2.87
C ARG A 765 -26.01 -0.02 -4.11
N VAL A 766 -26.68 -1.14 -4.30
CA VAL A 766 -26.69 -1.84 -5.59
C VAL A 766 -27.58 -1.05 -6.54
N VAL A 767 -27.02 -0.58 -7.65
CA VAL A 767 -27.73 0.20 -8.68
C VAL A 767 -28.04 -0.62 -9.91
N PHE A 768 -27.39 -1.76 -10.08
CA PHE A 768 -27.66 -2.75 -11.10
C PHE A 768 -27.15 -4.13 -10.68
N GLU A 769 -27.91 -5.17 -11.01
CA GLU A 769 -27.49 -6.57 -11.00
C GLU A 769 -28.05 -7.29 -12.23
N GLY A 770 -27.25 -8.12 -12.89
CA GLY A 770 -27.64 -8.81 -14.10
C GLY A 770 -26.47 -9.19 -14.99
N THR A 771 -26.75 -9.60 -16.22
CA THR A 771 -25.71 -9.93 -17.20
C THR A 771 -25.06 -8.68 -17.78
N PRO A 772 -23.81 -8.77 -18.30
CA PRO A 772 -23.19 -7.65 -19.02
C PRO A 772 -24.05 -7.12 -20.18
N ALA A 773 -24.79 -8.00 -20.87
CA ALA A 773 -25.68 -7.62 -21.97
C ALA A 773 -26.85 -6.78 -21.48
N ASP A 774 -27.43 -7.13 -20.31
CA ASP A 774 -28.52 -6.36 -19.69
C ASP A 774 -28.03 -4.96 -19.26
N LEU A 775 -26.81 -4.87 -18.69
CA LEU A 775 -26.21 -3.61 -18.29
C LEU A 775 -25.99 -2.68 -19.49
N VAL A 776 -25.45 -3.22 -20.60
CA VAL A 776 -25.26 -2.49 -21.85
C VAL A 776 -26.58 -2.03 -22.46
N ALA A 777 -27.63 -2.84 -22.36
CA ALA A 777 -28.97 -2.50 -22.86
C ALA A 777 -29.64 -1.41 -22.00
N ALA A 778 -29.54 -1.53 -20.66
CA ALA A 778 -30.17 -0.60 -19.73
C ALA A 778 -29.50 0.78 -19.72
N ARG A 779 -28.17 0.86 -19.77
CA ARG A 779 -27.36 2.11 -19.66
C ARG A 779 -27.81 3.02 -18.52
N SER A 780 -28.25 2.41 -17.44
CA SER A 780 -28.82 3.13 -16.28
C SER A 780 -27.79 3.63 -15.29
N THR A 781 -26.51 3.24 -15.50
CA THR A 781 -25.39 3.58 -14.62
C THR A 781 -24.20 4.06 -15.41
N LEU A 782 -23.28 4.79 -14.75
CA LEU A 782 -22.00 5.20 -15.38
C LEU A 782 -21.22 3.99 -15.92
N THR A 783 -21.24 2.88 -15.18
CA THR A 783 -20.62 1.63 -15.63
C THR A 783 -21.25 1.13 -16.95
N GLY A 784 -22.58 1.13 -17.03
CA GLY A 784 -23.32 0.71 -18.21
C GLY A 784 -23.03 1.57 -19.43
N GLU A 785 -22.92 2.89 -19.27
CA GLU A 785 -22.57 3.82 -20.34
C GLU A 785 -21.16 3.54 -20.89
N HIS A 786 -20.17 3.40 -19.99
CA HIS A 786 -18.80 3.11 -20.36
C HIS A 786 -18.62 1.73 -21.00
N LEU A 787 -19.32 0.72 -20.49
CA LEU A 787 -19.28 -0.63 -21.06
C LEU A 787 -19.93 -0.66 -22.44
N ALA A 788 -21.06 0.03 -22.63
CA ALA A 788 -21.73 0.15 -23.92
C ALA A 788 -20.84 0.82 -24.98
N ALA A 789 -20.15 1.90 -24.61
CA ALA A 789 -19.18 2.56 -25.47
C ALA A 789 -17.99 1.65 -25.82
N TYR A 790 -17.52 0.87 -24.85
CA TYR A 790 -16.39 -0.06 -25.05
C TYR A 790 -16.72 -1.18 -26.02
N VAL A 791 -17.89 -1.79 -25.93
CA VAL A 791 -18.31 -2.89 -26.84
C VAL A 791 -18.88 -2.38 -28.17
N GLY A 792 -18.84 -1.07 -28.42
CA GLY A 792 -19.28 -0.46 -29.69
C GLY A 792 -20.79 -0.30 -29.85
N SER A 793 -21.56 -0.39 -28.76
CA SER A 793 -23.04 -0.31 -28.77
C SER A 793 -23.60 1.11 -28.56
N GLY A 794 -22.76 2.15 -28.53
CA GLY A 794 -23.18 3.53 -28.34
C GLY A 794 -22.09 4.58 -28.45
N PRO A 795 -22.43 5.87 -28.47
CA PRO A 795 -21.46 6.94 -28.41
C PRO A 795 -20.73 6.93 -27.05
N PRO A 796 -19.48 7.40 -26.99
CA PRO A 796 -18.78 7.56 -25.71
C PRO A 796 -19.57 8.51 -24.80
N PRO A 797 -19.52 8.30 -23.46
CA PRO A 797 -20.19 9.18 -22.51
C PRO A 797 -19.71 10.62 -22.68
N ALA A 798 -20.63 11.59 -22.58
CA ALA A 798 -20.32 13.00 -22.69
C ALA A 798 -19.30 13.41 -21.64
N ARG A 799 -18.32 14.24 -22.01
CA ARG A 799 -17.39 14.84 -21.05
C ARG A 799 -18.22 15.69 -20.08
N THR A 800 -18.25 15.33 -18.82
CA THR A 800 -18.80 16.20 -17.77
C THR A 800 -17.86 17.39 -17.60
N ALA A 801 -18.39 18.59 -17.81
CA ALA A 801 -17.68 19.88 -17.69
C ALA A 801 -17.23 20.16 -16.24
#